data_2f179df0ea16965a439321e0507f255d
#
_entry.id   2f179df0ea16965a439321e0507f255d
#
_cell.length_a   1.000
_cell.length_b   1.000
_cell.length_c   1.000
_cell.angle_alpha   90.00
_cell.angle_beta   90.00
_cell.angle_gamma   90.00
#
_symmetry.space_group_name_H-M   'P 1'
#
loop_
_entity.id
_entity.type
_entity.pdbx_description
1 polymer ?
#
loop_
_entity_poly.entity_id
_entity_poly.type
_entity_poly.pdbx_seq_one_letter_code
_entity_poly.pdbx_strand_id
1 'polypeptide(L)'
;MNILDIDMLQKFYAAYSEKVELAKKSLGRNLTYAEKVLYAHLFDASQLQPFERGKDYVNFRPDRVAMQDATAQMALLQFMNAGKTHVAVPATVHCDHLIRADVGVEKDLPTANTTNKEVYDFLRSASAKFGIGFWAPGAGIIHQVVLENYAFPGGMMVGTDSHTPNAGGLGMVAVGVGGADAVDVLTGQPWELRLPRLIGVELKGKLSGWASPKDVILEILGRLTVKGGTNAILEYFGEGVASISATGRATICNMGAELGATCSIFPFDDNTVTYLRQTSRDDVADMALANADELKADAEVYAEPEKYFDQLITIDLSTLEPHINGPFTPDAATPLSEMKAKAPREGYPLKVEVALVGSCTNSSYQDLARAASVARQAIAKNIPMKAELIINPGSEMIRNTAERDGILDDLRKVGGVIMTNACGPCIGQWKRHTDDNTRKNTIVTSFNRNFRRRADGNPNTFAFIGSPEMVVALAVAGRLDFNPATDKLKDADGNEVMLNEPCGEAFPPAGFAVSNSQEVGNVEQLEKEGLFVPPHDDKDAEVVIDPHSERLQRLAPFPAWDGNELAAMPVLIKTKGKCTTDHISMAGPWLRFRGHLQNISDNLLMGAVNAFNDKSNSVKDQLDGEYKEVSAVARHYKEQGVPSIVVAEDNYGEGSSREHAAMEPRFLNVRVVLAKSFARIHETNLKKQGMLALTFKDKADYDKVRENDRMSVEGIKTMAPGSEFTVTLVHDDGSKETFAAQHSYNELQIEWLKAGSALNYLTK
;
A
#
# COMPACT_ATOMS: atom_id res chain seq x y z
N MET A 1 -7.63 -0.21 -31.47
CA MET A 1 -7.43 -0.49 -30.04
C MET A 1 -6.12 0.15 -29.62
N ASN A 2 -6.13 1.03 -28.66
CA ASN A 2 -4.91 1.63 -28.14
C ASN A 2 -4.48 0.87 -26.87
N ILE A 3 -3.53 -0.06 -27.04
CA ILE A 3 -2.83 -0.65 -25.89
C ILE A 3 -1.82 0.38 -25.44
N LEU A 4 -1.96 0.78 -24.18
CA LEU A 4 -1.03 1.72 -23.58
C LEU A 4 0.37 1.08 -23.47
N ASP A 5 1.40 1.86 -23.72
CA ASP A 5 2.82 1.45 -23.66
C ASP A 5 3.20 0.29 -24.63
N ILE A 6 2.50 0.13 -25.77
CA ILE A 6 2.70 -1.01 -26.68
C ILE A 6 4.15 -1.13 -27.17
N ASP A 7 4.81 -0.01 -27.48
CA ASP A 7 6.21 -0.03 -27.94
C ASP A 7 7.17 -0.55 -26.87
N MET A 8 6.91 -0.22 -25.61
CA MET A 8 7.67 -0.74 -24.47
C MET A 8 7.43 -2.24 -24.32
N LEU A 9 6.17 -2.70 -24.39
CA LEU A 9 5.80 -4.10 -24.26
C LEU A 9 6.42 -4.96 -25.38
N GLN A 10 6.41 -4.50 -26.62
CA GLN A 10 7.03 -5.21 -27.74
C GLN A 10 8.54 -5.40 -27.53
N LYS A 11 9.24 -4.35 -27.10
CA LYS A 11 10.68 -4.42 -26.78
C LYS A 11 10.96 -5.35 -25.61
N PHE A 12 10.11 -5.29 -24.59
CA PHE A 12 10.22 -6.13 -23.41
C PHE A 12 10.12 -7.62 -23.77
N TYR A 13 9.03 -8.03 -24.40
CA TYR A 13 8.81 -9.44 -24.74
C TYR A 13 9.79 -9.98 -25.79
N ALA A 14 10.28 -9.14 -26.69
CA ALA A 14 11.31 -9.54 -27.64
C ALA A 14 12.65 -9.94 -27.00
N ALA A 15 12.94 -9.41 -25.80
CA ALA A 15 14.20 -9.65 -25.09
C ALA A 15 14.04 -10.55 -23.84
N TYR A 16 12.83 -10.79 -23.36
CA TYR A 16 12.59 -11.38 -22.04
C TYR A 16 13.13 -12.80 -21.91
N SER A 17 12.78 -13.70 -22.83
CA SER A 17 13.23 -15.10 -22.80
C SER A 17 14.75 -15.23 -22.89
N GLU A 18 15.42 -14.40 -23.69
CA GLU A 18 16.88 -14.40 -23.79
C GLU A 18 17.54 -14.00 -22.46
N LYS A 19 17.01 -12.97 -21.79
CA LYS A 19 17.51 -12.52 -20.48
C LYS A 19 17.33 -13.59 -19.41
N VAL A 20 16.19 -14.29 -19.39
CA VAL A 20 15.93 -15.38 -18.44
C VAL A 20 16.88 -16.55 -18.68
N GLU A 21 17.07 -16.97 -19.94
CA GLU A 21 18.00 -18.06 -20.29
C GLU A 21 19.45 -17.70 -19.93
N LEU A 22 19.87 -16.45 -20.13
CA LEU A 22 21.17 -15.97 -19.72
C LEU A 22 21.34 -16.07 -18.19
N ALA A 23 20.31 -15.70 -17.42
CA ALA A 23 20.31 -15.82 -15.96
C ALA A 23 20.42 -17.28 -15.52
N LYS A 24 19.61 -18.18 -16.06
CA LYS A 24 19.67 -19.62 -15.78
C LYS A 24 21.04 -20.20 -16.04
N LYS A 25 21.63 -19.88 -17.20
CA LYS A 25 22.96 -20.33 -17.60
C LYS A 25 24.04 -19.81 -16.64
N SER A 26 23.99 -18.52 -16.28
CA SER A 26 24.99 -17.90 -15.40
C SER A 26 24.93 -18.42 -13.98
N LEU A 27 23.72 -18.68 -13.49
CA LEU A 27 23.47 -19.20 -12.13
C LEU A 27 23.60 -20.72 -12.05
N GLY A 28 23.58 -21.44 -13.19
CA GLY A 28 23.72 -22.89 -13.28
C GLY A 28 22.61 -23.68 -12.59
N ARG A 29 21.38 -23.10 -12.49
CA ARG A 29 20.23 -23.73 -11.82
C ARG A 29 18.90 -23.24 -12.40
N ASN A 30 17.84 -23.99 -12.09
CA ASN A 30 16.48 -23.58 -12.34
C ASN A 30 16.09 -22.37 -11.45
N LEU A 31 15.13 -21.59 -11.89
CA LEU A 31 14.70 -20.34 -11.27
C LEU A 31 13.22 -20.38 -10.88
N THR A 32 12.89 -19.76 -9.75
CA THR A 32 11.52 -19.40 -9.42
C THR A 32 11.01 -18.32 -10.38
N TYR A 33 9.71 -18.11 -10.44
CA TYR A 33 9.17 -17.07 -11.31
C TYR A 33 9.63 -15.66 -10.88
N ALA A 34 9.60 -15.39 -9.58
CA ALA A 34 10.10 -14.13 -9.06
C ALA A 34 11.57 -13.88 -9.43
N GLU A 35 12.42 -14.91 -9.37
CA GLU A 35 13.82 -14.78 -9.81
C GLU A 35 13.96 -14.50 -11.28
N LYS A 36 13.17 -15.16 -12.14
CA LYS A 36 13.18 -14.87 -13.59
C LYS A 36 12.90 -13.40 -13.85
N VAL A 37 11.87 -12.84 -13.20
CA VAL A 37 11.55 -11.41 -13.35
C VAL A 37 12.66 -10.53 -12.81
N LEU A 38 13.16 -10.79 -11.60
CA LEU A 38 14.21 -9.98 -10.98
C LEU A 38 15.49 -9.97 -11.82
N TYR A 39 16.00 -11.12 -12.22
CA TYR A 39 17.23 -11.19 -13.02
C TYR A 39 17.07 -10.62 -14.45
N ALA A 40 15.87 -10.69 -15.04
CA ALA A 40 15.60 -10.04 -16.32
C ALA A 40 15.59 -8.50 -16.24
N HIS A 41 15.44 -7.93 -15.05
CA HIS A 41 15.38 -6.48 -14.81
C HIS A 41 16.63 -5.90 -14.15
N LEU A 42 17.77 -6.61 -14.15
CA LEU A 42 19.01 -6.01 -13.67
C LEU A 42 19.29 -4.72 -14.43
N PHE A 43 19.68 -3.68 -13.71
CA PHE A 43 20.00 -2.37 -14.30
C PHE A 43 21.15 -2.48 -15.29
N ASP A 44 22.15 -3.27 -14.95
CA ASP A 44 23.30 -3.62 -15.80
C ASP A 44 23.45 -5.13 -15.86
N ALA A 45 23.17 -5.70 -17.02
CA ALA A 45 23.27 -7.15 -17.25
C ALA A 45 24.69 -7.72 -17.06
N SER A 46 25.74 -6.88 -17.13
CA SER A 46 27.12 -7.30 -16.88
C SER A 46 27.38 -7.65 -15.40
N GLN A 47 26.49 -7.20 -14.51
CA GLN A 47 26.56 -7.49 -13.07
C GLN A 47 25.83 -8.77 -12.66
N LEU A 48 25.38 -9.56 -13.65
CA LEU A 48 24.69 -10.82 -13.40
C LEU A 48 25.62 -11.80 -12.66
N GLN A 49 25.25 -12.13 -11.44
CA GLN A 49 25.93 -13.05 -10.56
C GLN A 49 24.96 -13.66 -9.53
N PRO A 50 25.33 -14.71 -8.82
CA PRO A 50 24.54 -15.17 -7.68
C PRO A 50 24.54 -14.10 -6.59
N PHE A 51 23.37 -13.50 -6.32
CA PHE A 51 23.18 -12.61 -5.18
C PHE A 51 22.60 -13.36 -4.00
N GLU A 52 23.01 -13.01 -2.79
CA GLU A 52 22.50 -13.61 -1.55
C GLU A 52 21.21 -12.93 -1.11
N ARG A 53 20.10 -13.68 -1.09
CA ARG A 53 18.80 -13.20 -0.66
C ARG A 53 18.83 -12.70 0.79
N GLY A 54 18.19 -11.59 1.05
CA GLY A 54 18.11 -10.96 2.37
C GLY A 54 19.39 -10.21 2.79
N LYS A 55 20.46 -10.21 1.96
CA LYS A 55 21.72 -9.51 2.25
C LYS A 55 22.12 -8.53 1.17
N ASP A 56 22.25 -8.98 -0.07
CA ASP A 56 22.80 -8.16 -1.15
C ASP A 56 21.81 -7.10 -1.60
N TYR A 57 22.32 -5.90 -1.87
CA TYR A 57 21.61 -4.85 -2.57
C TYR A 57 21.85 -4.97 -4.06
N VAL A 58 20.78 -4.94 -4.84
CA VAL A 58 20.80 -5.15 -6.29
C VAL A 58 20.13 -3.97 -6.97
N ASN A 59 20.71 -3.50 -8.06
CA ASN A 59 20.19 -2.41 -8.86
C ASN A 59 19.30 -2.95 -9.97
N PHE A 60 18.06 -2.48 -10.01
CA PHE A 60 17.06 -2.86 -11.00
C PHE A 60 16.65 -1.69 -11.89
N ARG A 61 16.04 -2.03 -13.03
CA ARG A 61 15.41 -1.10 -13.97
C ARG A 61 13.94 -1.47 -14.13
N PRO A 62 13.06 -0.93 -13.31
CA PRO A 62 11.62 -1.10 -13.49
C PRO A 62 11.13 -0.56 -14.83
N ASP A 63 10.11 -1.20 -15.41
CA ASP A 63 9.54 -0.82 -16.71
C ASP A 63 8.67 0.43 -16.63
N ARG A 64 8.06 0.71 -15.45
CA ARG A 64 7.15 1.84 -15.27
C ARG A 64 7.01 2.29 -13.83
N VAL A 65 6.43 3.49 -13.68
CA VAL A 65 6.06 4.08 -12.38
C VAL A 65 4.58 4.43 -12.35
N ALA A 66 3.88 4.09 -11.26
CA ALA A 66 2.52 4.55 -11.00
C ALA A 66 2.47 5.38 -9.71
N MET A 67 1.78 6.52 -9.73
CA MET A 67 1.71 7.45 -8.61
C MET A 67 0.25 7.82 -8.31
N GLN A 68 -0.14 7.80 -7.04
CA GLN A 68 -1.46 8.30 -6.62
C GLN A 68 -1.37 9.77 -6.21
N ASP A 69 -2.48 10.50 -6.28
CA ASP A 69 -2.51 11.97 -6.20
C ASP A 69 -1.97 12.56 -4.87
N ALA A 70 -2.07 11.86 -3.75
CA ALA A 70 -1.54 12.38 -2.50
C ALA A 70 0.01 12.30 -2.42
N THR A 71 0.62 11.22 -2.95
CA THR A 71 2.08 11.01 -2.93
C THR A 71 2.77 11.55 -4.17
N ALA A 72 2.09 11.60 -5.32
CA ALA A 72 2.60 12.18 -6.56
C ALA A 72 3.01 13.64 -6.38
N GLN A 73 2.31 14.39 -5.53
CA GLN A 73 2.65 15.79 -5.26
C GLN A 73 4.11 15.92 -4.84
N MET A 74 4.51 15.16 -3.83
CA MET A 74 5.88 15.22 -3.31
C MET A 74 6.90 14.60 -4.28
N ALA A 75 6.55 13.51 -4.96
CA ALA A 75 7.41 12.88 -5.96
C ALA A 75 7.69 13.84 -7.13
N LEU A 76 6.68 14.53 -7.66
CA LEU A 76 6.85 15.49 -8.76
C LEU A 76 7.60 16.76 -8.33
N LEU A 77 7.36 17.25 -7.11
CA LEU A 77 8.17 18.36 -6.55
C LEU A 77 9.64 18.01 -6.43
N GLN A 78 9.96 16.76 -6.06
CA GLN A 78 11.36 16.28 -6.06
C GLN A 78 11.89 16.09 -7.48
N PHE A 79 11.09 15.53 -8.40
CA PHE A 79 11.48 15.36 -9.79
C PHE A 79 11.82 16.71 -10.46
N MET A 80 11.06 17.77 -10.15
CA MET A 80 11.36 19.11 -10.62
C MET A 80 12.76 19.58 -10.18
N ASN A 81 13.16 19.23 -8.95
CA ASN A 81 14.49 19.57 -8.42
C ASN A 81 15.63 18.73 -9.08
N ALA A 82 15.30 17.56 -9.67
CA ALA A 82 16.29 16.75 -10.38
C ALA A 82 16.71 17.33 -11.75
N GLY A 83 16.04 18.41 -12.22
CA GLY A 83 16.42 19.14 -13.44
C GLY A 83 16.19 18.37 -14.74
N LYS A 84 15.41 17.29 -14.73
CA LYS A 84 15.07 16.53 -15.92
C LYS A 84 13.88 17.17 -16.66
N THR A 85 13.89 17.05 -17.98
CA THR A 85 12.82 17.57 -18.84
C THR A 85 11.70 16.57 -19.06
N HIS A 86 11.99 15.26 -18.99
CA HIS A 86 11.05 14.17 -19.21
C HIS A 86 11.37 12.98 -18.31
N VAL A 87 10.36 12.17 -18.04
CA VAL A 87 10.53 10.88 -17.37
C VAL A 87 11.25 9.88 -18.26
N ALA A 88 12.08 9.04 -17.67
CA ALA A 88 12.88 8.05 -18.39
C ALA A 88 12.13 6.75 -18.69
N VAL A 89 11.02 6.51 -17.99
CA VAL A 89 10.16 5.32 -18.18
C VAL A 89 8.70 5.76 -18.23
N PRO A 90 7.80 4.98 -18.83
CA PRO A 90 6.37 5.22 -18.76
C PRO A 90 5.90 5.46 -17.32
N ALA A 91 5.16 6.51 -17.11
CA ALA A 91 4.68 6.89 -15.79
C ALA A 91 3.24 7.41 -15.84
N THR A 92 2.51 7.23 -14.74
CA THR A 92 1.11 7.70 -14.61
C THR A 92 0.84 8.30 -13.24
N VAL A 93 -0.05 9.30 -13.22
CA VAL A 93 -0.64 9.89 -12.01
C VAL A 93 -2.12 9.53 -11.99
N HIS A 94 -2.63 9.12 -10.81
CA HIS A 94 -4.01 8.70 -10.61
C HIS A 94 -4.64 9.48 -9.45
N CYS A 95 -5.80 10.11 -9.70
CA CYS A 95 -6.47 10.96 -8.72
C CYS A 95 -7.57 10.21 -7.97
N ASP A 96 -7.19 9.44 -6.95
CA ASP A 96 -8.07 8.54 -6.21
C ASP A 96 -8.03 8.66 -4.68
N HIS A 97 -7.07 9.38 -4.10
CA HIS A 97 -6.89 9.47 -2.65
C HIS A 97 -7.49 10.73 -2.01
N LEU A 98 -7.64 11.82 -2.76
CA LEU A 98 -8.12 13.09 -2.21
C LEU A 98 -9.65 13.25 -2.23
N ILE A 99 -10.38 12.31 -2.82
CA ILE A 99 -11.84 12.33 -2.90
C ILE A 99 -12.41 11.86 -1.56
N ARG A 100 -13.24 12.71 -0.94
CA ARG A 100 -13.88 12.40 0.33
C ARG A 100 -15.26 11.80 0.11
N ALA A 101 -15.53 10.63 0.67
CA ALA A 101 -16.84 10.01 0.70
C ALA A 101 -17.72 10.69 1.77
N ASP A 102 -18.91 11.14 1.39
CA ASP A 102 -19.90 11.80 2.28
C ASP A 102 -21.31 11.27 1.99
N VAL A 103 -21.85 11.57 0.82
CA VAL A 103 -23.27 11.30 0.52
C VAL A 103 -23.48 10.49 -0.76
N GLY A 104 -22.45 10.27 -1.54
CA GLY A 104 -22.50 9.50 -2.79
C GLY A 104 -21.86 10.22 -3.97
N VAL A 105 -21.58 9.47 -5.03
CA VAL A 105 -20.78 9.89 -6.18
C VAL A 105 -21.28 11.19 -6.84
N GLU A 106 -22.62 11.39 -6.94
CA GLU A 106 -23.23 12.52 -7.62
C GLU A 106 -22.88 13.89 -6.99
N LYS A 107 -22.54 13.91 -5.72
CA LYS A 107 -22.14 15.09 -4.98
C LYS A 107 -20.66 15.11 -4.60
N ASP A 108 -20.12 13.96 -4.24
CA ASP A 108 -18.78 13.84 -3.70
C ASP A 108 -17.73 14.15 -4.76
N LEU A 109 -17.91 13.67 -6.00
CA LEU A 109 -16.96 13.94 -7.09
C LEU A 109 -16.91 15.41 -7.52
N PRO A 110 -18.05 16.12 -7.79
CA PRO A 110 -18.03 17.56 -8.05
C PRO A 110 -17.41 18.36 -6.90
N THR A 111 -17.68 17.99 -5.65
CA THR A 111 -17.10 18.62 -4.46
C THR A 111 -15.58 18.45 -4.44
N ALA A 112 -15.08 17.24 -4.72
CA ALA A 112 -13.65 16.97 -4.79
C ALA A 112 -12.96 17.77 -5.89
N ASN A 113 -13.55 17.85 -7.08
CA ASN A 113 -13.04 18.62 -8.21
C ASN A 113 -12.90 20.11 -7.86
N THR A 114 -13.82 20.67 -7.08
CA THR A 114 -13.74 22.06 -6.62
C THR A 114 -12.72 22.22 -5.50
N THR A 115 -12.81 21.40 -4.47
CA THR A 115 -11.98 21.51 -3.26
C THR A 115 -10.51 21.24 -3.53
N ASN A 116 -10.19 20.30 -4.43
CA ASN A 116 -8.82 19.89 -4.75
C ASN A 116 -8.33 20.45 -6.10
N LYS A 117 -9.05 21.41 -6.69
CA LYS A 117 -8.71 21.96 -8.02
C LYS A 117 -7.24 22.35 -8.14
N GLU A 118 -6.71 23.06 -7.16
CA GLU A 118 -5.31 23.51 -7.13
C GLU A 118 -4.32 22.33 -7.27
N VAL A 119 -4.55 21.27 -6.53
CA VAL A 119 -3.68 20.08 -6.57
C VAL A 119 -3.84 19.33 -7.89
N TYR A 120 -5.07 19.17 -8.37
CA TYR A 120 -5.31 18.53 -9.66
C TYR A 120 -4.73 19.32 -10.83
N ASP A 121 -4.79 20.65 -10.80
CA ASP A 121 -4.17 21.52 -11.81
C ASP A 121 -2.62 21.37 -11.77
N PHE A 122 -2.03 21.32 -10.59
CA PHE A 122 -0.60 21.03 -10.44
C PHE A 122 -0.22 19.68 -11.04
N LEU A 123 -0.91 18.62 -10.64
CA LEU A 123 -0.63 17.26 -11.12
C LEU A 123 -0.83 17.14 -12.63
N ARG A 124 -1.87 17.73 -13.18
CA ARG A 124 -2.14 17.74 -14.63
C ARG A 124 -1.06 18.50 -15.40
N SER A 125 -0.70 19.69 -14.93
CA SER A 125 0.31 20.53 -15.60
C SER A 125 1.72 19.91 -15.53
N ALA A 126 2.09 19.33 -14.40
CA ALA A 126 3.34 18.59 -14.25
C ALA A 126 3.36 17.33 -15.13
N SER A 127 2.26 16.59 -15.19
CA SER A 127 2.13 15.43 -16.07
C SER A 127 2.30 15.80 -17.54
N ALA A 128 1.64 16.87 -18.00
CA ALA A 128 1.79 17.36 -19.36
C ALA A 128 3.23 17.78 -19.68
N LYS A 129 3.88 18.49 -18.76
CA LYS A 129 5.26 18.96 -18.94
C LYS A 129 6.29 17.82 -19.03
N PHE A 130 6.11 16.78 -18.23
CA PHE A 130 7.13 15.73 -18.08
C PHE A 130 6.83 14.44 -18.84
N GLY A 131 5.75 14.40 -19.64
CA GLY A 131 5.38 13.23 -20.44
C GLY A 131 4.77 12.09 -19.61
N ILE A 132 3.93 12.41 -18.63
CA ILE A 132 3.27 11.49 -17.71
C ILE A 132 1.79 11.37 -18.06
N GLY A 133 1.24 10.15 -18.08
CA GLY A 133 -0.19 9.93 -18.23
C GLY A 133 -0.96 10.40 -16.99
N PHE A 134 -2.12 11.02 -17.19
CA PHE A 134 -2.92 11.57 -16.08
C PHE A 134 -4.33 10.99 -16.07
N TRP A 135 -4.67 10.30 -14.97
CA TRP A 135 -5.98 9.75 -14.70
C TRP A 135 -6.72 10.68 -13.73
N ALA A 136 -7.78 11.30 -14.24
CA ALA A 136 -8.53 12.34 -13.53
C ALA A 136 -9.36 11.78 -12.37
N PRO A 137 -9.82 12.62 -11.42
CA PRO A 137 -10.75 12.21 -10.37
C PRO A 137 -11.99 11.53 -10.93
N GLY A 138 -12.35 10.37 -10.37
CA GLY A 138 -13.47 9.55 -10.83
C GLY A 138 -13.10 8.45 -11.82
N ALA A 139 -11.90 8.48 -12.41
CA ALA A 139 -11.46 7.43 -13.33
C ALA A 139 -11.32 6.07 -12.66
N GLY A 140 -10.86 6.03 -11.42
CA GLY A 140 -10.75 4.80 -10.65
C GLY A 140 -9.62 4.81 -9.62
N ILE A 141 -9.61 3.76 -8.81
CA ILE A 141 -8.56 3.49 -7.84
C ILE A 141 -7.30 3.06 -8.59
N ILE A 142 -6.16 3.65 -8.28
CA ILE A 142 -4.88 3.44 -8.98
C ILE A 142 -4.62 1.96 -9.31
N HIS A 143 -4.74 1.04 -8.36
CA HIS A 143 -4.38 -0.36 -8.57
C HIS A 143 -5.37 -1.11 -9.45
N GLN A 144 -6.63 -0.71 -9.49
CA GLN A 144 -7.62 -1.24 -10.42
C GLN A 144 -7.35 -0.72 -11.84
N VAL A 145 -7.11 0.57 -11.99
CA VAL A 145 -6.75 1.18 -13.30
C VAL A 145 -5.45 0.59 -13.85
N VAL A 146 -4.44 0.38 -12.99
CA VAL A 146 -3.17 -0.27 -13.39
C VAL A 146 -3.41 -1.71 -13.83
N LEU A 147 -4.22 -2.48 -13.09
CA LEU A 147 -4.52 -3.87 -13.43
C LEU A 147 -5.22 -3.98 -14.79
N GLU A 148 -6.17 -3.08 -15.04
CA GLU A 148 -6.98 -3.04 -16.27
C GLU A 148 -6.20 -2.61 -17.51
N ASN A 149 -5.20 -1.73 -17.37
CA ASN A 149 -4.59 -1.04 -18.51
C ASN A 149 -3.08 -1.25 -18.67
N TYR A 150 -2.35 -1.53 -17.59
CA TYR A 150 -0.89 -1.46 -17.60
C TYR A 150 -0.17 -2.73 -17.14
N ALA A 151 -0.75 -3.47 -16.19
CA ALA A 151 -0.13 -4.67 -15.65
C ALA A 151 0.00 -5.76 -16.71
N PHE A 152 1.15 -6.42 -16.75
CA PHE A 152 1.45 -7.48 -17.72
C PHE A 152 2.40 -8.52 -17.12
N PRO A 153 2.32 -9.81 -17.56
CA PRO A 153 3.17 -10.87 -17.04
C PRO A 153 4.66 -10.63 -17.31
N GLY A 154 5.49 -10.88 -16.32
CA GLY A 154 6.94 -10.78 -16.42
C GLY A 154 7.51 -9.39 -16.21
N GLY A 155 6.68 -8.36 -16.13
CA GLY A 155 7.11 -6.98 -15.94
C GLY A 155 7.55 -6.65 -14.53
N MET A 156 8.20 -5.50 -14.36
CA MET A 156 8.55 -4.91 -13.07
C MET A 156 8.06 -3.47 -12.99
N MET A 157 7.42 -3.11 -11.89
CA MET A 157 7.01 -1.72 -11.66
C MET A 157 7.24 -1.27 -10.21
N VAL A 158 7.39 0.03 -10.03
CA VAL A 158 7.30 0.67 -8.72
C VAL A 158 6.11 1.60 -8.67
N GLY A 159 5.54 1.75 -7.49
CA GLY A 159 4.41 2.67 -7.30
C GLY A 159 4.49 3.38 -5.96
N THR A 160 4.07 4.65 -5.94
CA THR A 160 4.07 5.45 -4.70
C THR A 160 2.90 5.13 -3.77
N ASP A 161 2.39 3.92 -3.88
CA ASP A 161 1.40 3.35 -2.97
C ASP A 161 1.82 1.95 -2.51
N SER A 162 1.57 1.62 -1.26
CA SER A 162 1.97 0.33 -0.65
C SER A 162 1.25 -0.88 -1.25
N HIS A 163 0.09 -0.70 -1.90
CA HIS A 163 -0.67 -1.79 -2.53
C HIS A 163 -0.35 -1.96 -4.03
N THR A 164 0.72 -1.36 -4.52
CA THR A 164 1.27 -1.63 -5.86
C THR A 164 1.42 -3.13 -6.16
N PRO A 165 1.75 -4.02 -5.19
CA PRO A 165 1.78 -5.47 -5.38
C PRO A 165 0.49 -6.09 -5.93
N ASN A 166 -0.63 -5.37 -5.97
CA ASN A 166 -1.87 -5.78 -6.66
C ASN A 166 -1.62 -6.31 -8.08
N ALA A 167 -0.68 -5.70 -8.82
CA ALA A 167 -0.32 -6.11 -10.18
C ALA A 167 0.36 -7.48 -10.26
N GLY A 168 0.81 -8.02 -9.13
CA GLY A 168 1.35 -9.39 -9.03
C GLY A 168 0.31 -10.46 -9.34
N GLY A 169 -0.99 -10.13 -9.26
CA GLY A 169 -2.09 -11.00 -9.71
C GLY A 169 -2.05 -11.32 -11.21
N LEU A 170 -1.40 -10.46 -12.02
CA LEU A 170 -1.11 -10.70 -13.43
C LEU A 170 0.36 -11.08 -13.68
N GLY A 171 1.13 -11.38 -12.64
CA GLY A 171 2.51 -11.87 -12.80
C GLY A 171 3.56 -10.76 -12.97
N MET A 172 3.34 -9.56 -12.43
CA MET A 172 4.38 -8.53 -12.30
C MET A 172 5.10 -8.59 -10.95
N VAL A 173 6.39 -8.30 -10.92
CA VAL A 173 7.05 -7.85 -9.69
C VAL A 173 6.74 -6.37 -9.51
N ALA A 174 5.74 -6.09 -8.69
CA ALA A 174 5.24 -4.75 -8.45
C ALA A 174 5.48 -4.35 -7.00
N VAL A 175 6.16 -3.23 -6.78
CA VAL A 175 6.68 -2.88 -5.44
C VAL A 175 6.23 -1.49 -5.03
N GLY A 176 5.62 -1.40 -3.85
CA GLY A 176 5.30 -0.12 -3.21
C GLY A 176 6.57 0.57 -2.68
N VAL A 177 6.75 1.84 -3.04
CA VAL A 177 7.93 2.64 -2.71
C VAL A 177 7.55 4.05 -2.25
N GLY A 178 8.50 4.78 -1.67
CA GLY A 178 8.37 6.21 -1.43
C GLY A 178 8.61 7.04 -2.67
N GLY A 179 8.31 8.34 -2.58
CA GLY A 179 8.46 9.26 -3.70
C GLY A 179 9.91 9.36 -4.20
N ALA A 180 10.91 9.33 -3.31
CA ALA A 180 12.32 9.40 -3.71
C ALA A 180 12.77 8.18 -4.54
N ASP A 181 12.29 6.98 -4.22
CA ASP A 181 12.55 5.80 -5.05
C ASP A 181 11.88 5.92 -6.42
N ALA A 182 10.65 6.43 -6.46
CA ALA A 182 9.97 6.72 -7.73
C ALA A 182 10.76 7.73 -8.57
N VAL A 183 11.32 8.77 -7.95
CA VAL A 183 12.16 9.78 -8.63
C VAL A 183 13.42 9.16 -9.23
N ASP A 184 14.08 8.22 -8.57
CA ASP A 184 15.21 7.50 -9.15
C ASP A 184 14.82 6.83 -10.47
N VAL A 185 13.71 6.10 -10.47
CA VAL A 185 13.22 5.41 -11.69
C VAL A 185 12.78 6.42 -12.76
N LEU A 186 12.04 7.46 -12.38
CA LEU A 186 11.61 8.53 -13.29
C LEU A 186 12.78 9.28 -13.93
N THR A 187 13.91 9.38 -13.24
CA THR A 187 15.14 10.03 -13.75
C THR A 187 16.09 9.10 -14.49
N GLY A 188 15.73 7.81 -14.59
CA GLY A 188 16.53 6.77 -15.27
C GLY A 188 17.72 6.29 -14.44
N GLN A 189 17.71 6.53 -13.13
CA GLN A 189 18.73 6.00 -12.22
C GLN A 189 18.43 4.54 -11.85
N PRO A 190 19.45 3.78 -11.42
CA PRO A 190 19.20 2.45 -10.88
C PRO A 190 18.31 2.53 -9.63
N TRP A 191 17.32 1.64 -9.58
CA TRP A 191 16.52 1.45 -8.39
C TRP A 191 17.12 0.32 -7.55
N GLU A 192 17.59 0.68 -6.37
CA GLU A 192 18.24 -0.25 -5.47
C GLU A 192 17.24 -0.96 -4.57
N LEU A 193 17.32 -2.29 -4.53
CA LEU A 193 16.52 -3.12 -3.65
C LEU A 193 17.42 -4.16 -2.98
N ARG A 194 17.25 -4.34 -1.67
CA ARG A 194 17.80 -5.51 -0.98
C ARG A 194 17.12 -6.75 -1.52
N LEU A 195 17.88 -7.70 -2.09
CA LEU A 195 17.31 -8.86 -2.77
C LEU A 195 16.38 -9.63 -1.82
N PRO A 196 15.08 -9.74 -2.14
CA PRO A 196 14.12 -10.32 -1.22
C PRO A 196 14.35 -11.83 -0.99
N ARG A 197 14.01 -12.31 0.20
CA ARG A 197 13.79 -13.74 0.44
C ARG A 197 12.56 -14.18 -0.35
N LEU A 198 12.42 -15.47 -0.58
CA LEU A 198 11.29 -16.05 -1.29
C LEU A 198 10.48 -16.96 -0.35
N ILE A 199 9.20 -16.66 -0.22
CA ILE A 199 8.23 -17.49 0.48
C ILE A 199 7.35 -18.15 -0.58
N GLY A 200 7.46 -19.48 -0.70
CA GLY A 200 6.59 -20.27 -1.56
C GLY A 200 5.25 -20.52 -0.86
N VAL A 201 4.14 -20.21 -1.53
CA VAL A 201 2.79 -20.49 -1.04
C VAL A 201 2.13 -21.49 -1.96
N GLU A 202 2.02 -22.73 -1.50
CA GLU A 202 1.37 -23.82 -2.23
C GLU A 202 -0.13 -23.79 -1.97
N LEU A 203 -0.92 -23.66 -3.03
CA LEU A 203 -2.37 -23.69 -2.99
C LEU A 203 -2.87 -25.05 -3.50
N LYS A 204 -3.57 -25.79 -2.64
CA LYS A 204 -4.16 -27.10 -2.95
C LYS A 204 -5.67 -26.99 -3.01
N GLY A 205 -6.29 -27.90 -3.76
CA GLY A 205 -7.74 -27.97 -3.85
C GLY A 205 -8.39 -26.77 -4.52
N LYS A 206 -9.62 -26.45 -4.10
CA LYS A 206 -10.46 -25.43 -4.74
C LYS A 206 -11.34 -24.73 -3.70
N LEU A 207 -11.49 -23.40 -3.82
CA LEU A 207 -12.41 -22.63 -2.99
C LEU A 207 -13.86 -23.10 -3.16
N SER A 208 -14.61 -23.12 -2.07
CA SER A 208 -16.02 -23.51 -2.05
C SER A 208 -16.81 -22.76 -0.97
N GLY A 209 -18.12 -22.79 -1.09
CA GLY A 209 -19.02 -22.22 -0.11
C GLY A 209 -18.89 -20.69 -0.01
N TRP A 210 -18.73 -20.21 1.21
CA TRP A 210 -18.56 -18.79 1.52
C TRP A 210 -17.11 -18.34 1.48
N ALA A 211 -16.15 -19.26 1.30
CA ALA A 211 -14.74 -18.90 1.18
C ALA A 211 -14.44 -18.20 -0.15
N SER A 212 -13.50 -17.27 -0.10
CA SER A 212 -13.13 -16.41 -1.23
C SER A 212 -11.61 -16.21 -1.29
N PRO A 213 -11.06 -15.65 -2.38
CA PRO A 213 -9.65 -15.30 -2.45
C PRO A 213 -9.18 -14.39 -1.29
N LYS A 214 -10.06 -13.52 -0.78
CA LYS A 214 -9.77 -12.70 0.41
C LYS A 214 -9.38 -13.56 1.62
N ASP A 215 -10.03 -14.67 1.83
CA ASP A 215 -9.80 -15.53 2.98
C ASP A 215 -8.44 -16.21 2.93
N VAL A 216 -7.88 -16.44 1.73
CA VAL A 216 -6.50 -16.94 1.56
C VAL A 216 -5.50 -16.00 2.22
N ILE A 217 -5.56 -14.72 1.91
CA ILE A 217 -4.61 -13.75 2.47
C ILE A 217 -4.90 -13.43 3.94
N LEU A 218 -6.17 -13.46 4.37
CA LEU A 218 -6.53 -13.29 5.77
C LEU A 218 -5.98 -14.42 6.64
N GLU A 219 -6.03 -15.66 6.16
CA GLU A 219 -5.40 -16.82 6.81
C GLU A 219 -3.88 -16.68 6.85
N ILE A 220 -3.22 -16.28 5.75
CA ILE A 220 -1.77 -16.07 5.70
C ILE A 220 -1.35 -14.98 6.68
N LEU A 221 -2.12 -13.89 6.80
CA LEU A 221 -1.89 -12.84 7.80
C LEU A 221 -1.90 -13.39 9.23
N GLY A 222 -2.82 -14.28 9.52
CA GLY A 222 -2.87 -14.96 10.82
C GLY A 222 -1.62 -15.82 11.10
N ARG A 223 -1.04 -16.44 10.07
CA ARG A 223 0.14 -17.30 10.20
C ARG A 223 1.46 -16.52 10.24
N LEU A 224 1.64 -15.57 9.33
CA LEU A 224 2.90 -14.83 9.17
C LEU A 224 2.95 -13.56 10.01
N THR A 225 1.82 -13.02 10.42
CA THR A 225 1.65 -11.69 11.04
C THR A 225 2.06 -10.54 10.10
N VAL A 226 1.93 -9.31 10.57
CA VAL A 226 2.32 -8.09 9.82
C VAL A 226 3.83 -7.93 9.59
N LYS A 227 4.65 -8.85 10.09
CA LYS A 227 6.13 -8.79 9.99
C LYS A 227 6.73 -9.97 9.22
N GLY A 228 6.00 -11.08 9.08
CA GLY A 228 6.55 -12.34 8.57
C GLY A 228 7.00 -12.29 7.11
N GLY A 229 6.39 -11.39 6.31
CA GLY A 229 6.76 -11.15 4.93
C GLY A 229 7.83 -10.09 4.71
N THR A 230 8.37 -9.47 5.76
CA THR A 230 9.34 -8.37 5.62
C THR A 230 10.54 -8.79 4.78
N ASN A 231 10.87 -7.97 3.77
CA ASN A 231 11.93 -8.25 2.80
C ASN A 231 11.77 -9.61 2.09
N ALA A 232 10.55 -10.03 1.82
CA ALA A 232 10.25 -11.25 1.06
C ALA A 232 9.31 -10.98 -0.11
N ILE A 233 9.38 -11.84 -1.12
CA ILE A 233 8.35 -12.00 -2.16
C ILE A 233 7.61 -13.29 -1.87
N LEU A 234 6.27 -13.24 -1.85
CA LEU A 234 5.44 -14.44 -1.80
C LEU A 234 5.16 -14.89 -3.24
N GLU A 235 5.59 -16.08 -3.60
CA GLU A 235 5.31 -16.70 -4.89
C GLU A 235 4.30 -17.82 -4.71
N TYR A 236 3.15 -17.68 -5.37
CA TYR A 236 2.05 -18.63 -5.30
C TYR A 236 2.18 -19.71 -6.38
N PHE A 237 1.92 -20.95 -6.02
CA PHE A 237 1.97 -22.09 -6.93
C PHE A 237 1.03 -23.21 -6.48
N GLY A 238 0.98 -24.31 -7.22
CA GLY A 238 0.14 -25.47 -6.92
C GLY A 238 -1.14 -25.53 -7.75
N GLU A 239 -1.84 -26.65 -7.65
CA GLU A 239 -3.04 -26.91 -8.45
C GLU A 239 -4.20 -25.95 -8.17
N GLY A 240 -4.28 -25.42 -6.96
CA GLY A 240 -5.32 -24.48 -6.56
C GLY A 240 -5.24 -23.12 -7.25
N VAL A 241 -4.09 -22.74 -7.80
CA VAL A 241 -3.90 -21.47 -8.52
C VAL A 241 -4.87 -21.32 -9.69
N ALA A 242 -5.09 -22.39 -10.45
CA ALA A 242 -6.00 -22.39 -11.60
C ALA A 242 -7.46 -22.11 -11.23
N SER A 243 -7.85 -22.33 -9.98
CA SER A 243 -9.21 -22.08 -9.50
C SER A 243 -9.49 -20.63 -9.10
N ILE A 244 -8.46 -19.78 -9.04
CA ILE A 244 -8.57 -18.38 -8.61
C ILE A 244 -8.47 -17.46 -9.83
N SER A 245 -9.48 -16.60 -10.01
CA SER A 245 -9.53 -15.61 -11.08
C SER A 245 -8.38 -14.60 -10.97
N ALA A 246 -8.03 -13.92 -12.07
CA ALA A 246 -6.98 -12.90 -12.08
C ALA A 246 -7.25 -11.79 -11.04
N THR A 247 -8.50 -11.33 -10.90
CA THR A 247 -8.87 -10.33 -9.88
C THR A 247 -8.79 -10.88 -8.46
N GLY A 248 -9.12 -12.16 -8.25
CA GLY A 248 -8.92 -12.82 -6.96
C GLY A 248 -7.44 -12.93 -6.57
N ARG A 249 -6.55 -13.23 -7.55
CA ARG A 249 -5.10 -13.20 -7.33
C ARG A 249 -4.61 -11.79 -6.99
N ALA A 250 -5.15 -10.78 -7.68
CA ALA A 250 -4.84 -9.38 -7.38
C ALA A 250 -5.22 -9.01 -5.95
N THR A 251 -6.38 -9.46 -5.44
CA THR A 251 -6.78 -9.30 -4.03
C THR A 251 -5.75 -9.91 -3.07
N ILE A 252 -5.29 -11.12 -3.34
CA ILE A 252 -4.28 -11.81 -2.51
C ILE A 252 -2.97 -11.04 -2.51
N CYS A 253 -2.46 -10.64 -3.68
CA CYS A 253 -1.22 -9.89 -3.82
C CYS A 253 -1.32 -8.50 -3.19
N ASN A 254 -2.46 -7.82 -3.32
CA ASN A 254 -2.73 -6.53 -2.73
C ASN A 254 -2.48 -6.53 -1.22
N MET A 255 -3.11 -7.47 -0.50
CA MET A 255 -2.95 -7.57 0.94
C MET A 255 -1.65 -8.24 1.39
N GLY A 256 -0.85 -8.76 0.49
CA GLY A 256 0.53 -9.15 0.79
C GLY A 256 1.36 -7.98 1.34
N ALA A 257 1.02 -6.74 0.99
CA ALA A 257 1.60 -5.54 1.57
C ALA A 257 1.44 -5.48 3.11
N GLU A 258 0.36 -6.02 3.64
CA GLU A 258 0.09 -6.02 5.09
C GLU A 258 0.97 -7.02 5.86
N LEU A 259 1.61 -7.96 5.18
CA LEU A 259 2.64 -8.85 5.75
C LEU A 259 4.02 -8.17 5.86
N GLY A 260 4.15 -6.94 5.37
CA GLY A 260 5.43 -6.27 5.16
C GLY A 260 6.19 -6.79 3.93
N ALA A 261 5.55 -7.60 3.08
CA ALA A 261 6.16 -8.17 1.89
C ALA A 261 6.57 -7.10 0.87
N THR A 262 7.67 -7.37 0.18
CA THR A 262 8.14 -6.53 -0.94
C THR A 262 7.18 -6.62 -2.11
N CYS A 263 6.75 -7.84 -2.44
CA CYS A 263 5.79 -8.15 -3.51
C CYS A 263 5.12 -9.49 -3.24
N SER A 264 4.07 -9.76 -3.97
CA SER A 264 3.45 -11.09 -4.12
C SER A 264 3.21 -11.33 -5.61
N ILE A 265 3.34 -12.57 -6.09
CA ILE A 265 3.27 -12.86 -7.51
C ILE A 265 2.61 -14.21 -7.79
N PHE A 266 1.79 -14.25 -8.84
CA PHE A 266 1.20 -15.45 -9.40
C PHE A 266 1.81 -15.79 -10.76
N PRO A 267 1.89 -17.08 -11.12
CA PRO A 267 2.38 -17.50 -12.43
C PRO A 267 1.35 -17.16 -13.52
N PHE A 268 1.85 -17.06 -14.74
CA PHE A 268 1.03 -16.90 -15.94
C PHE A 268 0.28 -18.21 -16.27
N ASP A 269 -1.01 -18.08 -16.57
CA ASP A 269 -1.87 -19.18 -17.02
C ASP A 269 -3.08 -18.67 -17.82
N ASP A 270 -4.03 -19.56 -18.10
CA ASP A 270 -5.25 -19.25 -18.88
C ASP A 270 -6.12 -18.15 -18.22
N ASN A 271 -6.12 -18.04 -16.89
CA ASN A 271 -6.83 -16.97 -16.20
C ASN A 271 -6.22 -15.59 -16.50
N THR A 272 -4.89 -15.53 -16.61
CA THR A 272 -4.17 -14.30 -17.02
C THR A 272 -4.52 -13.93 -18.45
N VAL A 273 -4.47 -14.90 -19.38
CA VAL A 273 -4.85 -14.70 -20.78
C VAL A 273 -6.28 -14.19 -20.89
N THR A 274 -7.20 -14.83 -20.19
CA THR A 274 -8.62 -14.44 -20.19
C THR A 274 -8.81 -13.01 -19.73
N TYR A 275 -8.16 -12.62 -18.62
CA TYR A 275 -8.26 -11.24 -18.12
C TYR A 275 -7.70 -10.21 -19.11
N LEU A 276 -6.55 -10.48 -19.69
CA LEU A 276 -5.95 -9.60 -20.70
C LEU A 276 -6.88 -9.40 -21.90
N ARG A 277 -7.49 -10.49 -22.41
CA ARG A 277 -8.45 -10.41 -23.51
C ARG A 277 -9.74 -9.70 -23.13
N GLN A 278 -10.29 -9.96 -21.94
CA GLN A 278 -11.49 -9.29 -21.42
C GLN A 278 -11.26 -7.78 -21.21
N THR A 279 -10.04 -7.37 -20.91
CA THR A 279 -9.66 -5.95 -20.81
C THR A 279 -9.11 -5.38 -22.11
N SER A 280 -9.44 -6.03 -23.26
CA SER A 280 -9.09 -5.58 -24.62
C SER A 280 -7.58 -5.45 -24.89
N ARG A 281 -6.78 -6.33 -24.29
CA ARG A 281 -5.32 -6.38 -24.44
C ARG A 281 -4.87 -7.68 -25.12
N ASP A 282 -5.51 -8.02 -26.26
CA ASP A 282 -5.23 -9.25 -27.00
C ASP A 282 -3.77 -9.35 -27.45
N ASP A 283 -3.18 -8.25 -27.95
CA ASP A 283 -1.77 -8.24 -28.36
C ASP A 283 -0.82 -8.54 -27.19
N VAL A 284 -1.13 -8.06 -25.99
CA VAL A 284 -0.36 -8.37 -24.78
C VAL A 284 -0.51 -9.85 -24.41
N ALA A 285 -1.72 -10.39 -24.50
CA ALA A 285 -1.98 -11.81 -24.28
C ALA A 285 -1.19 -12.69 -25.24
N ASP A 286 -1.15 -12.32 -26.52
CA ASP A 286 -0.43 -13.08 -27.57
C ASP A 286 1.09 -13.02 -27.37
N MET A 287 1.64 -11.85 -27.01
CA MET A 287 3.06 -11.71 -26.67
C MET A 287 3.42 -12.51 -25.41
N ALA A 288 2.57 -12.50 -24.40
CA ALA A 288 2.77 -13.29 -23.18
C ALA A 288 2.70 -14.80 -23.46
N LEU A 289 1.75 -15.25 -24.27
CA LEU A 289 1.65 -16.65 -24.69
C LEU A 289 2.91 -17.13 -25.42
N ALA A 290 3.53 -16.29 -26.24
CA ALA A 290 4.78 -16.61 -26.92
C ALA A 290 5.98 -16.78 -25.96
N ASN A 291 5.86 -16.29 -24.71
CA ASN A 291 6.87 -16.39 -23.65
C ASN A 291 6.40 -17.22 -22.45
N ALA A 292 5.33 -18.00 -22.59
CA ALA A 292 4.61 -18.64 -21.47
C ALA A 292 5.49 -19.50 -20.54
N ASP A 293 6.51 -20.16 -21.08
CA ASP A 293 7.41 -21.01 -20.27
C ASP A 293 8.31 -20.21 -19.34
N GLU A 294 8.61 -18.96 -19.69
CA GLU A 294 9.42 -18.09 -18.85
C GLU A 294 8.59 -17.20 -17.91
N LEU A 295 7.26 -17.22 -18.04
CA LEU A 295 6.33 -16.47 -17.21
C LEU A 295 5.77 -17.30 -16.03
N LYS A 296 6.49 -18.32 -15.65
CA LYS A 296 6.24 -19.20 -14.49
C LYS A 296 7.59 -19.75 -14.01
N ALA A 297 7.64 -20.37 -12.84
CA ALA A 297 8.83 -21.07 -12.40
C ALA A 297 9.17 -22.27 -13.28
N ASP A 298 10.42 -22.68 -13.29
CA ASP A 298 10.83 -23.93 -13.93
C ASP A 298 10.16 -25.13 -13.24
N ALA A 299 9.87 -26.20 -13.97
CA ALA A 299 9.08 -27.34 -13.47
C ALA A 299 9.67 -27.99 -12.22
N GLU A 300 11.01 -28.04 -12.11
CA GLU A 300 11.69 -28.60 -10.93
C GLU A 300 11.42 -27.80 -9.66
N VAL A 301 11.23 -26.47 -9.76
CA VAL A 301 10.90 -25.61 -8.62
C VAL A 301 9.59 -26.04 -7.96
N TYR A 302 8.61 -26.39 -8.77
CA TYR A 302 7.31 -26.86 -8.25
C TYR A 302 7.34 -28.32 -7.76
N ALA A 303 8.25 -29.13 -8.32
CA ALA A 303 8.43 -30.52 -7.89
C ALA A 303 9.20 -30.64 -6.57
N GLU A 304 10.15 -29.75 -6.33
CA GLU A 304 11.04 -29.76 -5.16
C GLU A 304 11.16 -28.35 -4.54
N PRO A 305 10.03 -27.74 -4.11
CA PRO A 305 9.99 -26.32 -3.72
C PRO A 305 10.90 -25.99 -2.52
N GLU A 306 11.17 -26.95 -1.65
CA GLU A 306 12.06 -26.80 -0.50
C GLU A 306 13.52 -26.48 -0.88
N LYS A 307 13.92 -26.75 -2.13
CA LYS A 307 15.25 -26.39 -2.63
C LYS A 307 15.37 -24.94 -3.07
N TYR A 308 14.24 -24.29 -3.37
CA TYR A 308 14.22 -23.00 -4.06
C TYR A 308 13.66 -21.86 -3.22
N PHE A 309 12.78 -22.16 -2.26
CA PHE A 309 12.17 -21.18 -1.38
C PHE A 309 12.82 -21.18 -0.01
N ASP A 310 12.96 -20.00 0.58
CA ASP A 310 13.51 -19.83 1.93
C ASP A 310 12.50 -20.25 3.01
N GLN A 311 11.22 -20.26 2.67
CA GLN A 311 10.11 -20.69 3.51
C GLN A 311 8.96 -21.21 2.65
N LEU A 312 8.22 -22.20 3.14
CA LEU A 312 7.04 -22.75 2.48
C LEU A 312 5.81 -22.66 3.38
N ILE A 313 4.68 -22.34 2.75
CA ILE A 313 3.35 -22.36 3.36
C ILE A 313 2.43 -23.14 2.43
N THR A 314 1.61 -24.01 2.99
CA THR A 314 0.54 -24.71 2.25
C THR A 314 -0.83 -24.26 2.74
N ILE A 315 -1.71 -23.91 1.82
CA ILE A 315 -3.13 -23.61 2.06
C ILE A 315 -3.97 -24.60 1.28
N ASP A 316 -4.80 -25.35 1.98
CA ASP A 316 -5.82 -26.19 1.35
C ASP A 316 -7.11 -25.35 1.19
N LEU A 317 -7.37 -24.94 -0.06
CA LEU A 317 -8.53 -24.13 -0.41
C LEU A 317 -9.86 -24.85 -0.16
N SER A 318 -9.85 -26.20 -0.16
CA SER A 318 -11.04 -27.00 0.02
C SER A 318 -11.54 -27.02 1.47
N THR A 319 -10.65 -26.72 2.42
CA THR A 319 -10.94 -26.69 3.86
C THR A 319 -10.92 -25.28 4.44
N LEU A 320 -10.55 -24.29 3.61
CA LEU A 320 -10.49 -22.89 4.02
C LEU A 320 -11.90 -22.36 4.29
N GLU A 321 -12.14 -21.84 5.48
CA GLU A 321 -13.38 -21.14 5.83
C GLU A 321 -13.19 -19.62 5.76
N PRO A 322 -14.29 -18.85 5.68
CA PRO A 322 -14.22 -17.39 5.76
C PRO A 322 -13.54 -16.91 7.05
N HIS A 323 -12.83 -15.82 6.95
CA HIS A 323 -12.12 -15.15 8.05
C HIS A 323 -12.66 -13.75 8.28
N ILE A 324 -12.66 -13.34 9.53
CA ILE A 324 -12.90 -11.94 9.93
C ILE A 324 -11.69 -11.50 10.76
N ASN A 325 -10.87 -10.63 10.18
CA ASN A 325 -9.65 -10.17 10.83
C ASN A 325 -9.86 -8.81 11.52
N GLY A 326 -9.34 -8.68 12.70
CA GLY A 326 -9.44 -7.46 13.50
C GLY A 326 -9.82 -7.71 14.96
N PRO A 327 -10.04 -6.63 15.72
CA PRO A 327 -9.93 -5.22 15.31
C PRO A 327 -8.47 -4.71 15.36
N PHE A 328 -8.24 -3.51 14.82
CA PHE A 328 -7.05 -2.67 14.97
C PHE A 328 -5.76 -3.18 14.30
N THR A 329 -5.72 -4.39 13.83
CA THR A 329 -4.61 -4.98 13.08
C THR A 329 -5.12 -6.03 12.09
N PRO A 330 -4.59 -6.07 10.86
CA PRO A 330 -5.08 -7.01 9.84
C PRO A 330 -4.67 -8.47 10.09
N ASP A 331 -3.70 -8.73 10.97
CA ASP A 331 -3.24 -10.08 11.33
C ASP A 331 -3.97 -10.72 12.53
N ALA A 332 -4.89 -10.01 13.15
CA ALA A 332 -5.79 -10.59 14.15
C ALA A 332 -6.85 -11.48 13.48
N ALA A 333 -6.40 -12.58 12.89
CA ALA A 333 -7.24 -13.49 12.13
C ALA A 333 -8.18 -14.29 13.03
N THR A 334 -9.43 -14.44 12.59
CA THR A 334 -10.41 -15.27 13.27
C THR A 334 -11.23 -16.03 12.22
N PRO A 335 -11.13 -17.37 12.18
CA PRO A 335 -12.04 -18.16 11.40
C PRO A 335 -13.48 -17.87 11.80
N LEU A 336 -14.39 -17.82 10.82
CA LEU A 336 -15.78 -17.44 11.05
C LEU A 336 -16.46 -18.32 12.09
N SER A 337 -16.15 -19.62 12.09
CA SER A 337 -16.66 -20.60 13.07
C SER A 337 -16.33 -20.26 14.53
N GLU A 338 -15.24 -19.52 14.75
CA GLU A 338 -14.78 -19.13 16.10
C GLU A 338 -15.31 -17.75 16.54
N MET A 339 -15.79 -16.90 15.63
CA MET A 339 -16.17 -15.52 15.93
C MET A 339 -17.28 -15.44 16.97
N LYS A 340 -18.23 -16.37 16.93
CA LYS A 340 -19.37 -16.42 17.88
C LYS A 340 -18.94 -16.59 19.34
N ALA A 341 -17.85 -17.32 19.58
CA ALA A 341 -17.27 -17.50 20.91
C ALA A 341 -16.29 -16.38 21.26
N LYS A 342 -15.52 -15.91 20.28
CA LYS A 342 -14.46 -14.91 20.47
C LYS A 342 -15.00 -13.51 20.74
N ALA A 343 -15.98 -13.06 19.97
CA ALA A 343 -16.44 -11.68 20.03
C ALA A 343 -16.99 -11.27 21.42
N PRO A 344 -17.85 -12.06 22.10
CA PRO A 344 -18.25 -11.74 23.47
C PRO A 344 -17.11 -11.83 24.48
N ARG A 345 -16.23 -12.81 24.36
CA ARG A 345 -15.09 -13.00 25.26
C ARG A 345 -14.14 -11.79 25.24
N GLU A 346 -13.86 -11.25 24.06
CA GLU A 346 -12.99 -10.09 23.88
C GLU A 346 -13.74 -8.76 24.06
N GLY A 347 -15.04 -8.78 24.30
CA GLY A 347 -15.87 -7.58 24.49
C GLY A 347 -16.03 -6.75 23.21
N TYR A 348 -16.06 -7.38 22.05
CA TYR A 348 -16.32 -6.69 20.78
C TYR A 348 -17.78 -6.25 20.70
N PRO A 349 -18.09 -5.02 20.27
CA PRO A 349 -19.48 -4.63 20.00
C PRO A 349 -20.07 -5.50 18.90
N LEU A 350 -21.14 -6.25 19.20
CA LEU A 350 -21.70 -7.21 18.24
C LEU A 350 -22.51 -6.55 17.14
N LYS A 351 -23.14 -5.40 17.40
CA LYS A 351 -23.95 -4.69 16.43
C LYS A 351 -23.04 -4.11 15.33
N VAL A 352 -23.26 -4.56 14.10
CA VAL A 352 -22.63 -3.93 12.92
C VAL A 352 -23.43 -2.68 12.55
N GLU A 353 -22.77 -1.55 12.53
CA GLU A 353 -23.40 -0.26 12.22
C GLU A 353 -23.24 0.11 10.75
N VAL A 354 -22.03 -0.06 10.21
CA VAL A 354 -21.71 0.25 8.82
C VAL A 354 -20.94 -0.92 8.21
N ALA A 355 -21.30 -1.27 7.00
CA ALA A 355 -20.63 -2.25 6.15
C ALA A 355 -20.10 -1.53 4.90
N LEU A 356 -18.82 -1.72 4.59
CA LEU A 356 -18.15 -1.05 3.49
C LEU A 356 -17.54 -2.09 2.54
N VAL A 357 -18.01 -2.08 1.29
CA VAL A 357 -17.47 -2.90 0.20
C VAL A 357 -16.68 -2.01 -0.73
N GLY A 358 -15.43 -2.37 -1.03
CA GLY A 358 -14.59 -1.60 -1.94
C GLY A 358 -13.12 -1.63 -1.58
N SER A 359 -12.46 -0.50 -1.72
CA SER A 359 -11.01 -0.28 -1.78
C SER A 359 -10.35 -0.97 -2.97
N CYS A 360 -9.05 -0.74 -3.17
CA CYS A 360 -8.31 -1.42 -4.25
C CYS A 360 -8.29 -2.94 -4.11
N THR A 361 -8.53 -3.46 -2.92
CA THR A 361 -8.47 -4.89 -2.62
C THR A 361 -9.68 -5.66 -3.14
N ASN A 362 -10.90 -5.13 -2.94
CA ASN A 362 -12.15 -5.83 -3.23
C ASN A 362 -13.19 -4.90 -3.89
N SER A 363 -12.88 -4.41 -5.05
CA SER A 363 -13.77 -3.54 -5.85
C SER A 363 -13.85 -3.96 -7.31
N SER A 364 -13.44 -5.19 -7.64
CA SER A 364 -13.55 -5.76 -8.96
C SER A 364 -15.01 -6.06 -9.32
N TYR A 365 -15.25 -6.31 -10.61
CA TYR A 365 -16.55 -6.77 -11.09
C TYR A 365 -17.04 -8.03 -10.33
N GLN A 366 -16.17 -9.03 -10.15
CA GLN A 366 -16.48 -10.27 -9.43
C GLN A 366 -16.83 -9.98 -7.96
N ASP A 367 -16.08 -9.12 -7.29
CA ASP A 367 -16.35 -8.73 -5.89
C ASP A 367 -17.74 -8.12 -5.74
N LEU A 368 -18.09 -7.18 -6.63
CA LEU A 368 -19.40 -6.53 -6.62
C LEU A 368 -20.52 -7.51 -6.97
N ALA A 369 -20.28 -8.41 -7.94
CA ALA A 369 -21.25 -9.45 -8.32
C ALA A 369 -21.56 -10.41 -7.16
N ARG A 370 -20.53 -10.87 -6.44
CA ARG A 370 -20.70 -11.74 -5.26
C ARG A 370 -21.40 -11.01 -4.12
N ALA A 371 -21.03 -9.75 -3.84
CA ALA A 371 -21.72 -8.91 -2.87
C ALA A 371 -23.22 -8.73 -3.23
N ALA A 372 -23.51 -8.42 -4.49
CA ALA A 372 -24.86 -8.26 -4.99
C ALA A 372 -25.69 -9.56 -4.93
N SER A 373 -25.06 -10.73 -5.06
CA SER A 373 -25.77 -12.02 -4.93
C SER A 373 -26.36 -12.21 -3.53
N VAL A 374 -25.68 -11.74 -2.49
CA VAL A 374 -26.19 -11.73 -1.12
C VAL A 374 -27.33 -10.72 -0.96
N ALA A 375 -27.18 -9.53 -1.56
CA ALA A 375 -28.25 -8.52 -1.57
C ALA A 375 -29.52 -9.02 -2.27
N ARG A 376 -29.38 -9.69 -3.43
CA ARG A 376 -30.52 -10.32 -4.14
C ARG A 376 -31.25 -11.36 -3.27
N GLN A 377 -30.51 -12.15 -2.50
CA GLN A 377 -31.09 -13.11 -1.58
C GLN A 377 -31.88 -12.42 -0.45
N ALA A 378 -31.33 -11.32 0.11
CA ALA A 378 -32.05 -10.54 1.11
C ALA A 378 -33.37 -9.98 0.57
N ILE A 379 -33.36 -9.47 -0.68
CA ILE A 379 -34.57 -9.00 -1.36
C ILE A 379 -35.55 -10.16 -1.56
N ALA A 380 -35.10 -11.27 -2.17
CA ALA A 380 -35.97 -12.41 -2.53
C ALA A 380 -36.55 -13.12 -1.29
N LYS A 381 -35.84 -13.11 -0.17
CA LYS A 381 -36.27 -13.74 1.09
C LYS A 381 -36.90 -12.73 2.06
N ASN A 382 -37.17 -11.51 1.61
CA ASN A 382 -37.74 -10.43 2.42
C ASN A 382 -36.99 -10.18 3.76
N ILE A 383 -35.63 -10.21 3.71
CA ILE A 383 -34.79 -9.97 4.90
C ILE A 383 -34.38 -8.50 4.89
N PRO A 384 -34.72 -7.71 5.91
CA PRO A 384 -34.34 -6.31 5.98
C PRO A 384 -32.84 -6.15 6.25
N MET A 385 -32.19 -5.21 5.55
CA MET A 385 -30.84 -4.76 5.87
C MET A 385 -30.82 -4.07 7.24
N LYS A 386 -29.85 -4.43 8.09
CA LYS A 386 -29.77 -3.94 9.47
C LYS A 386 -28.60 -2.98 9.74
N ALA A 387 -27.65 -2.88 8.80
CA ALA A 387 -26.54 -1.94 8.85
C ALA A 387 -26.56 -1.02 7.63
N GLU A 388 -25.96 0.14 7.75
CA GLU A 388 -25.67 1.01 6.61
C GLU A 388 -24.71 0.28 5.65
N LEU A 389 -24.94 0.38 4.34
CA LEU A 389 -24.13 -0.27 3.32
C LEU A 389 -23.55 0.78 2.37
N ILE A 390 -22.21 0.80 2.27
CA ILE A 390 -21.46 1.71 1.40
C ILE A 390 -20.66 0.89 0.39
N ILE A 391 -20.72 1.31 -0.88
CA ILE A 391 -20.08 0.62 -2.00
C ILE A 391 -19.16 1.58 -2.75
N ASN A 392 -17.88 1.21 -2.86
CA ASN A 392 -16.91 1.93 -3.69
C ASN A 392 -16.49 1.02 -4.88
N PRO A 393 -16.98 1.27 -6.10
CA PRO A 393 -16.50 0.58 -7.30
C PRO A 393 -15.01 0.85 -7.56
N GLY A 394 -14.31 -0.08 -8.22
CA GLY A 394 -12.86 0.03 -8.41
C GLY A 394 -12.43 1.01 -9.48
N SER A 395 -13.21 1.12 -10.54
CA SER A 395 -12.92 1.98 -11.68
C SER A 395 -14.20 2.41 -12.38
N GLU A 396 -14.10 3.36 -13.27
CA GLU A 396 -15.23 3.80 -14.10
C GLU A 396 -15.70 2.67 -15.02
N MET A 397 -14.78 1.86 -15.55
CA MET A 397 -15.10 0.66 -16.32
C MET A 397 -15.91 -0.34 -15.48
N ILE A 398 -15.48 -0.64 -14.26
CA ILE A 398 -16.20 -1.55 -13.35
C ILE A 398 -17.55 -0.96 -12.98
N ARG A 399 -17.63 0.32 -12.64
CA ARG A 399 -18.88 1.00 -12.28
C ARG A 399 -19.90 0.93 -13.40
N ASN A 400 -19.53 1.32 -14.62
CA ASN A 400 -20.40 1.29 -15.78
C ASN A 400 -20.86 -0.12 -16.13
N THR A 401 -19.96 -1.10 -16.02
CA THR A 401 -20.29 -2.51 -16.27
C THR A 401 -21.27 -3.05 -15.23
N ALA A 402 -21.00 -2.79 -13.95
CA ALA A 402 -21.87 -3.22 -12.84
C ALA A 402 -23.24 -2.51 -12.87
N GLU A 403 -23.31 -1.27 -13.35
CA GLU A 403 -24.57 -0.56 -13.60
C GLU A 403 -25.37 -1.21 -14.72
N ARG A 404 -24.74 -1.47 -15.89
CA ARG A 404 -25.36 -2.13 -17.03
C ARG A 404 -25.93 -3.49 -16.65
N ASP A 405 -25.18 -4.26 -15.86
CA ASP A 405 -25.53 -5.65 -15.51
C ASP A 405 -26.46 -5.74 -14.29
N GLY A 406 -26.96 -4.61 -13.77
CA GLY A 406 -27.91 -4.51 -12.67
C GLY A 406 -27.32 -4.81 -11.28
N ILE A 407 -26.01 -4.97 -11.17
CA ILE A 407 -25.32 -5.26 -9.90
C ILE A 407 -25.46 -4.09 -8.91
N LEU A 408 -25.22 -2.86 -9.37
CA LEU A 408 -25.34 -1.68 -8.51
C LEU A 408 -26.80 -1.39 -8.16
N ASP A 409 -27.74 -1.68 -9.05
CA ASP A 409 -29.18 -1.55 -8.79
C ASP A 409 -29.63 -2.48 -7.65
N ASP A 410 -29.19 -3.72 -7.65
CA ASP A 410 -29.49 -4.67 -6.57
C ASP A 410 -28.91 -4.24 -5.22
N LEU A 411 -27.71 -3.68 -5.21
CA LEU A 411 -27.10 -3.14 -4.00
C LEU A 411 -27.84 -1.88 -3.50
N ARG A 412 -28.32 -1.00 -4.41
CA ARG A 412 -29.16 0.15 -4.04
C ARG A 412 -30.51 -0.27 -3.46
N LYS A 413 -31.14 -1.32 -4.00
CA LYS A 413 -32.44 -1.83 -3.51
C LYS A 413 -32.39 -2.24 -2.04
N VAL A 414 -31.25 -2.67 -1.53
CA VAL A 414 -31.08 -2.98 -0.10
C VAL A 414 -30.58 -1.78 0.72
N GLY A 415 -30.55 -0.59 0.13
CA GLY A 415 -30.13 0.64 0.79
C GLY A 415 -28.65 0.99 0.63
N GLY A 416 -27.92 0.32 -0.25
CA GLY A 416 -26.50 0.59 -0.53
C GLY A 416 -26.30 1.96 -1.19
N VAL A 417 -25.34 2.72 -0.70
CA VAL A 417 -24.93 4.02 -1.27
C VAL A 417 -23.68 3.83 -2.12
N ILE A 418 -23.76 4.23 -3.38
CA ILE A 418 -22.63 4.14 -4.32
C ILE A 418 -21.79 5.40 -4.21
N MET A 419 -20.54 5.22 -3.80
CA MET A 419 -19.55 6.28 -3.68
C MET A 419 -18.73 6.43 -4.97
N THR A 420 -17.88 7.43 -5.01
CA THR A 420 -16.93 7.64 -6.11
C THR A 420 -15.91 6.48 -6.18
N ASN A 421 -15.42 6.19 -7.38
CA ASN A 421 -14.37 5.20 -7.65
C ASN A 421 -13.03 5.69 -7.06
N ALA A 422 -12.86 5.58 -5.76
CA ALA A 422 -11.76 6.17 -5.01
C ALA A 422 -11.46 5.37 -3.74
N CYS A 423 -10.32 5.61 -3.11
CA CYS A 423 -9.96 4.98 -1.85
C CYS A 423 -10.89 5.36 -0.70
N GLY A 424 -11.38 6.60 -0.66
CA GLY A 424 -12.42 7.06 0.28
C GLY A 424 -12.20 6.63 1.73
N PRO A 425 -13.13 5.89 2.34
CA PRO A 425 -13.03 5.49 3.75
C PRO A 425 -11.79 4.66 4.07
N CYS A 426 -11.24 3.91 3.11
CA CYS A 426 -10.03 3.09 3.32
C CYS A 426 -8.81 3.92 3.71
N ILE A 427 -8.71 5.17 3.24
CA ILE A 427 -7.64 6.12 3.56
C ILE A 427 -8.06 7.21 4.57
N GLY A 428 -9.22 7.07 5.20
CA GLY A 428 -9.74 8.06 6.12
C GLY A 428 -10.39 9.28 5.46
N GLN A 429 -10.60 9.25 4.17
CA GLN A 429 -11.40 10.24 3.42
C GLN A 429 -12.88 9.87 3.49
N TRP A 430 -13.42 9.95 4.70
CA TRP A 430 -14.82 9.62 4.99
C TRP A 430 -15.42 10.58 6.01
N LYS A 431 -16.55 11.13 5.67
CA LYS A 431 -17.39 11.87 6.62
C LYS A 431 -18.48 10.92 7.11
N ARG A 432 -18.14 10.16 8.13
CA ARG A 432 -19.11 9.27 8.76
C ARG A 432 -20.10 10.09 9.58
N HIS A 433 -21.37 9.85 9.33
CA HIS A 433 -22.45 10.41 10.14
C HIS A 433 -22.76 9.47 11.30
N THR A 434 -22.57 9.91 12.52
CA THR A 434 -22.84 9.16 13.75
C THR A 434 -23.37 10.08 14.85
N ASP A 435 -24.31 9.57 15.63
CA ASP A 435 -24.95 10.33 16.71
C ASP A 435 -24.05 10.43 17.95
N ASP A 436 -23.15 9.47 18.15
CA ASP A 436 -22.29 9.40 19.33
C ASP A 436 -20.90 8.83 18.99
N ASN A 437 -19.89 9.68 19.06
CA ASN A 437 -18.48 9.32 18.84
C ASN A 437 -17.79 8.72 20.09
N THR A 438 -18.45 8.70 21.24
CA THR A 438 -17.83 8.28 22.50
C THR A 438 -18.01 6.80 22.79
N ARG A 439 -19.03 6.17 22.23
CA ARG A 439 -19.31 4.75 22.43
C ARG A 439 -18.50 3.86 21.50
N LYS A 440 -18.17 2.67 21.97
CA LYS A 440 -17.61 1.61 21.14
C LYS A 440 -18.64 1.17 20.10
N ASN A 441 -18.18 1.01 18.84
CA ASN A 441 -19.02 0.59 17.73
C ASN A 441 -18.24 -0.31 16.77
N THR A 442 -18.93 -1.09 15.95
CA THR A 442 -18.33 -2.00 14.98
C THR A 442 -18.69 -1.61 13.56
N ILE A 443 -17.67 -1.54 12.71
CA ILE A 443 -17.80 -1.52 11.26
C ILE A 443 -17.15 -2.78 10.65
N VAL A 444 -17.69 -3.27 9.55
CA VAL A 444 -17.12 -4.37 8.78
C VAL A 444 -16.76 -3.88 7.38
N THR A 445 -15.59 -4.25 6.89
CA THR A 445 -15.08 -3.73 5.62
C THR A 445 -14.43 -4.83 4.79
N SER A 446 -14.43 -4.67 3.47
CA SER A 446 -13.60 -5.49 2.59
C SER A 446 -12.23 -4.84 2.30
N PHE A 447 -11.84 -3.86 3.06
CA PHE A 447 -10.61 -3.09 2.92
C PHE A 447 -9.37 -3.93 3.25
N ASN A 448 -8.21 -3.29 3.21
CA ASN A 448 -6.92 -3.93 3.50
C ASN A 448 -6.38 -3.59 4.90
N ARG A 449 -6.76 -2.47 5.49
CA ARG A 449 -6.28 -1.98 6.80
C ARG A 449 -7.42 -1.61 7.72
N ASN A 450 -7.24 -1.87 8.99
CA ASN A 450 -8.20 -1.61 10.06
C ASN A 450 -7.56 -0.98 11.30
N PHE A 451 -6.48 -0.24 11.12
CA PHE A 451 -5.80 0.44 12.23
C PHE A 451 -6.75 1.36 12.98
N ARG A 452 -6.50 1.54 14.27
CA ARG A 452 -7.29 2.45 15.10
C ARG A 452 -7.34 3.85 14.49
N ARG A 453 -8.52 4.46 14.42
CA ARG A 453 -8.80 5.76 13.81
C ARG A 453 -8.64 5.82 12.27
N ARG A 454 -8.30 4.73 11.63
CA ARG A 454 -7.97 4.73 10.19
C ARG A 454 -9.13 5.17 9.32
N ALA A 455 -10.32 4.61 9.51
CA ALA A 455 -11.46 4.83 8.61
C ALA A 455 -12.17 6.17 8.85
N ASP A 456 -12.47 6.50 10.12
CA ASP A 456 -13.33 7.62 10.52
C ASP A 456 -12.72 8.57 11.56
N GLY A 457 -11.45 8.36 11.91
CA GLY A 457 -10.76 9.14 12.94
C GLY A 457 -11.16 8.82 14.39
N ASN A 458 -12.19 7.98 14.60
CA ASN A 458 -12.73 7.65 15.91
C ASN A 458 -11.95 6.49 16.57
N PRO A 459 -11.34 6.67 17.76
CA PRO A 459 -10.62 5.59 18.44
C PRO A 459 -11.53 4.47 18.96
N ASN A 460 -12.84 4.70 19.04
CA ASN A 460 -13.83 3.76 19.53
C ASN A 460 -14.47 2.91 18.41
N THR A 461 -14.07 3.11 17.17
CA THR A 461 -14.51 2.31 16.05
C THR A 461 -13.67 1.03 15.94
N PHE A 462 -14.34 -0.10 16.13
CA PHE A 462 -13.79 -1.44 15.97
C PHE A 462 -13.99 -1.87 14.50
N ALA A 463 -12.94 -1.77 13.70
CA ALA A 463 -12.99 -2.10 12.28
C ALA A 463 -12.51 -3.54 12.06
N PHE A 464 -13.33 -4.32 11.34
CA PHE A 464 -13.04 -5.70 10.96
C PHE A 464 -12.93 -5.84 9.45
N ILE A 465 -12.13 -6.78 9.01
CA ILE A 465 -11.87 -7.05 7.58
C ILE A 465 -12.40 -8.44 7.22
N GLY A 466 -13.19 -8.52 6.16
CA GLY A 466 -13.69 -9.76 5.57
C GLY A 466 -13.84 -9.66 4.05
N SER A 467 -14.33 -10.72 3.42
CA SER A 467 -14.67 -10.70 1.99
C SER A 467 -15.89 -9.82 1.70
N PRO A 468 -16.07 -9.31 0.47
CA PRO A 468 -17.22 -8.48 0.11
C PRO A 468 -18.57 -9.12 0.41
N GLU A 469 -18.74 -10.39 0.06
CA GLU A 469 -19.96 -11.16 0.33
C GLU A 469 -20.22 -11.36 1.83
N MET A 470 -19.16 -11.59 2.61
CA MET A 470 -19.27 -11.67 4.07
C MET A 470 -19.65 -10.34 4.69
N VAL A 471 -19.08 -9.24 4.20
CA VAL A 471 -19.42 -7.88 4.65
C VAL A 471 -20.91 -7.61 4.44
N VAL A 472 -21.46 -7.95 3.29
CA VAL A 472 -22.90 -7.80 3.02
C VAL A 472 -23.74 -8.75 3.89
N ALA A 473 -23.32 -10.01 4.08
CA ALA A 473 -24.02 -10.96 4.94
C ALA A 473 -24.08 -10.47 6.40
N LEU A 474 -22.98 -9.92 6.92
CA LEU A 474 -22.93 -9.33 8.27
C LEU A 474 -23.80 -8.07 8.37
N ALA A 475 -23.92 -7.29 7.28
CA ALA A 475 -24.80 -6.12 7.23
C ALA A 475 -26.29 -6.52 7.25
N VAL A 476 -26.65 -7.55 6.51
CA VAL A 476 -28.01 -8.15 6.52
C VAL A 476 -28.34 -8.67 7.92
N ALA A 477 -27.44 -9.41 8.55
CA ALA A 477 -27.60 -9.93 9.90
C ALA A 477 -27.60 -8.84 10.98
N GLY A 478 -26.86 -7.74 10.74
CA GLY A 478 -26.62 -6.68 11.73
C GLY A 478 -25.73 -7.10 12.90
N ARG A 479 -25.01 -8.24 12.77
CA ARG A 479 -24.21 -8.84 13.86
C ARG A 479 -22.87 -9.34 13.34
N LEU A 480 -21.81 -9.04 14.09
CA LEU A 480 -20.43 -9.46 13.81
C LEU A 480 -20.23 -10.99 13.91
N ASP A 481 -20.97 -11.64 14.79
CA ASP A 481 -20.86 -13.06 15.14
C ASP A 481 -21.78 -13.98 14.31
N PHE A 482 -22.36 -13.45 13.23
CA PHE A 482 -23.24 -14.23 12.33
C PHE A 482 -22.42 -15.10 11.37
N ASN A 483 -22.75 -16.39 11.32
CA ASN A 483 -22.18 -17.33 10.36
C ASN A 483 -23.26 -17.75 9.33
N PRO A 484 -23.21 -17.25 8.08
CA PRO A 484 -24.24 -17.54 7.08
C PRO A 484 -24.33 -19.01 6.66
N ALA A 485 -23.29 -19.82 6.92
CA ALA A 485 -23.29 -21.25 6.62
C ALA A 485 -24.10 -22.08 7.64
N THR A 486 -24.33 -21.55 8.84
CA THR A 486 -24.94 -22.29 9.94
C THR A 486 -26.13 -21.57 10.59
N ASP A 487 -26.11 -20.24 10.56
CA ASP A 487 -27.09 -19.45 11.31
C ASP A 487 -28.27 -19.06 10.41
N LYS A 488 -29.42 -18.93 11.03
CA LYS A 488 -30.65 -18.46 10.39
C LYS A 488 -30.90 -17.00 10.72
N LEU A 489 -31.53 -16.30 9.79
CA LEU A 489 -32.04 -14.94 9.94
C LEU A 489 -33.58 -14.98 10.03
N LYS A 490 -34.16 -13.88 10.46
CA LYS A 490 -35.62 -13.68 10.39
C LYS A 490 -35.93 -12.76 9.22
N ASP A 491 -36.91 -13.19 8.39
CA ASP A 491 -37.49 -12.32 7.38
C ASP A 491 -38.39 -11.24 8.03
N ALA A 492 -38.99 -10.37 7.23
CA ALA A 492 -39.86 -9.30 7.74
C ALA A 492 -41.14 -9.84 8.40
N ASP A 493 -41.53 -11.07 8.07
CA ASP A 493 -42.73 -11.76 8.64
C ASP A 493 -42.37 -12.58 9.89
N GLY A 494 -41.08 -12.63 10.28
CA GLY A 494 -40.58 -13.34 11.45
C GLY A 494 -40.24 -14.82 11.20
N ASN A 495 -40.30 -15.31 9.95
CA ASN A 495 -39.92 -16.67 9.62
C ASN A 495 -38.41 -16.85 9.60
N GLU A 496 -37.93 -18.03 9.96
CA GLU A 496 -36.49 -18.37 9.89
C GLU A 496 -36.11 -18.73 8.45
N VAL A 497 -35.06 -18.05 7.96
CA VAL A 497 -34.50 -18.24 6.62
C VAL A 497 -32.97 -18.31 6.69
N MET A 498 -32.37 -19.05 5.76
CA MET A 498 -30.91 -19.11 5.60
C MET A 498 -30.46 -18.41 4.31
N LEU A 499 -29.29 -17.81 4.34
CA LEU A 499 -28.62 -17.37 3.14
C LEU A 499 -27.95 -18.57 2.44
N ASN A 500 -28.02 -18.59 1.11
CA ASN A 500 -27.29 -19.54 0.29
C ASN A 500 -25.88 -19.03 0.01
N GLU A 501 -24.99 -19.90 -0.40
CA GLU A 501 -23.65 -19.55 -0.84
C GLU A 501 -23.68 -18.43 -1.89
N PRO A 502 -22.75 -17.45 -1.82
CA PRO A 502 -22.69 -16.37 -2.77
C PRO A 502 -22.22 -16.87 -4.14
N CYS A 503 -22.72 -16.25 -5.19
CA CYS A 503 -22.27 -16.48 -6.56
C CYS A 503 -21.93 -15.16 -7.25
N GLY A 504 -21.12 -15.21 -8.30
CA GLY A 504 -20.74 -14.05 -9.11
C GLY A 504 -19.75 -14.45 -10.18
N GLU A 505 -20.02 -14.01 -11.40
CA GLU A 505 -19.14 -14.26 -12.53
C GLU A 505 -17.82 -13.54 -12.37
N ALA A 506 -16.72 -14.18 -12.78
CA ALA A 506 -15.40 -13.55 -12.79
C ALA A 506 -15.31 -12.39 -13.80
N PHE A 507 -16.09 -12.50 -14.87
CA PHE A 507 -16.13 -11.51 -15.94
C PHE A 507 -17.56 -11.22 -16.35
N PRO A 508 -17.85 -10.00 -16.83
CA PRO A 508 -19.16 -9.65 -17.33
C PRO A 508 -19.47 -10.44 -18.62
N PRO A 509 -20.65 -11.10 -18.70
CA PRO A 509 -21.00 -11.91 -19.88
C PRO A 509 -20.99 -11.16 -21.21
N ALA A 510 -21.27 -9.84 -21.19
CA ALA A 510 -21.28 -8.97 -22.36
C ALA A 510 -19.98 -8.18 -22.54
N GLY A 511 -18.88 -8.55 -21.84
CA GLY A 511 -17.65 -7.78 -21.79
C GLY A 511 -17.73 -6.52 -20.92
N PHE A 512 -16.59 -5.85 -20.70
CA PHE A 512 -16.56 -4.63 -19.92
C PHE A 512 -17.09 -3.42 -20.70
N ALA A 513 -17.83 -2.55 -20.03
CA ALA A 513 -18.34 -1.28 -20.55
C ALA A 513 -17.49 -0.13 -19.99
N VAL A 514 -16.82 0.63 -20.85
CA VAL A 514 -15.93 1.73 -20.42
C VAL A 514 -16.68 3.03 -20.19
N SER A 515 -17.85 3.20 -20.80
CA SER A 515 -18.68 4.39 -20.66
C SER A 515 -20.17 4.04 -20.50
N ASN A 516 -21.01 5.04 -20.28
CA ASN A 516 -22.46 4.92 -20.30
C ASN A 516 -23.02 4.44 -21.66
N SER A 517 -22.22 4.40 -22.73
CA SER A 517 -22.56 3.70 -23.96
C SER A 517 -22.46 2.19 -23.69
N GLN A 518 -23.45 1.43 -24.10
CA GLN A 518 -23.49 -0.04 -23.93
C GLN A 518 -22.45 -0.78 -24.80
N GLU A 519 -21.56 -0.07 -25.47
CA GLU A 519 -20.51 -0.65 -26.29
C GLU A 519 -19.32 -1.05 -25.44
N VAL A 520 -18.68 -2.14 -25.80
CA VAL A 520 -17.37 -2.54 -25.23
C VAL A 520 -16.38 -1.43 -25.55
N GLY A 521 -16.02 -0.66 -24.54
CA GLY A 521 -15.22 0.55 -24.72
C GLY A 521 -13.73 0.28 -24.58
N ASN A 522 -12.97 1.28 -24.91
CA ASN A 522 -11.53 1.33 -24.76
C ASN A 522 -11.09 2.63 -24.08
N VAL A 523 -9.81 2.80 -23.85
CA VAL A 523 -9.20 3.98 -23.26
C VAL A 523 -9.54 5.27 -24.00
N GLU A 524 -9.74 5.22 -25.34
CA GLU A 524 -10.15 6.40 -26.13
C GLU A 524 -11.46 7.02 -25.67
N GLN A 525 -12.38 6.22 -25.14
CA GLN A 525 -13.63 6.74 -24.61
C GLN A 525 -13.39 7.50 -23.30
N LEU A 526 -12.54 6.99 -22.43
CA LEU A 526 -12.16 7.68 -21.18
C LEU A 526 -11.44 9.01 -21.48
N GLU A 527 -10.64 9.05 -22.55
CA GLU A 527 -9.99 10.27 -23.02
C GLU A 527 -11.04 11.32 -23.47
N LYS A 528 -12.03 10.91 -24.29
CA LYS A 528 -13.13 11.77 -24.73
C LYS A 528 -13.97 12.31 -23.55
N GLU A 529 -14.12 11.54 -22.50
CA GLU A 529 -14.82 11.93 -21.27
C GLU A 529 -13.94 12.76 -20.32
N GLY A 530 -12.69 12.99 -20.65
CA GLY A 530 -11.76 13.77 -19.82
C GLY A 530 -11.26 13.05 -18.57
N LEU A 531 -11.48 11.74 -18.46
CA LEU A 531 -11.04 10.91 -17.35
C LEU A 531 -9.60 10.43 -17.50
N PHE A 532 -9.07 10.45 -18.71
CA PHE A 532 -7.67 10.10 -19.00
C PHE A 532 -7.06 11.13 -19.95
N VAL A 533 -5.81 11.53 -19.67
CA VAL A 533 -4.98 12.32 -20.57
C VAL A 533 -3.72 11.50 -20.84
N PRO A 534 -3.52 11.03 -22.11
CA PRO A 534 -2.34 10.26 -22.44
C PRO A 534 -1.05 11.07 -22.26
N PRO A 535 0.09 10.39 -22.06
CA PRO A 535 1.38 11.07 -22.06
C PRO A 535 1.59 11.83 -23.36
N HIS A 536 1.96 13.08 -23.28
CA HIS A 536 2.31 13.91 -24.43
C HIS A 536 3.47 14.84 -24.06
N ASP A 537 4.21 15.27 -25.07
CA ASP A 537 5.36 16.14 -24.90
C ASP A 537 4.91 17.60 -25.10
N ASP A 538 4.55 18.25 -24.00
CA ASP A 538 4.27 19.68 -24.00
C ASP A 538 5.41 20.43 -23.31
N LYS A 539 6.45 20.74 -24.08
CA LYS A 539 7.65 21.46 -23.57
C LYS A 539 7.34 22.85 -23.03
N ASP A 540 6.28 23.47 -23.56
CA ASP A 540 5.85 24.81 -23.22
C ASP A 540 4.90 24.84 -22.03
N ALA A 541 4.44 23.68 -21.55
CA ALA A 541 3.59 23.59 -20.36
C ALA A 541 4.30 24.19 -19.14
N GLU A 542 3.61 25.08 -18.44
CA GLU A 542 4.05 25.62 -17.16
C GLU A 542 3.43 24.83 -16.01
N VAL A 543 4.27 24.43 -15.05
CA VAL A 543 3.77 23.77 -13.84
C VAL A 543 3.11 24.79 -12.93
N VAL A 544 1.84 24.57 -12.62
CA VAL A 544 1.00 25.52 -11.87
C VAL A 544 1.22 25.32 -10.36
N ILE A 545 1.92 26.24 -9.72
CA ILE A 545 2.08 26.32 -8.26
C ILE A 545 1.92 27.79 -7.84
N ASP A 546 0.87 28.06 -7.06
CA ASP A 546 0.71 29.38 -6.45
C ASP A 546 1.76 29.55 -5.34
N PRO A 547 2.60 30.60 -5.38
CA PRO A 547 3.62 30.86 -4.35
C PRO A 547 3.04 31.12 -2.95
N HIS A 548 1.76 31.44 -2.85
CA HIS A 548 1.02 31.67 -1.60
C HIS A 548 0.13 30.49 -1.20
N SER A 549 0.27 29.34 -1.87
CA SER A 549 -0.52 28.17 -1.57
C SER A 549 -0.28 27.66 -0.15
N GLU A 550 -1.35 27.23 0.51
CA GLU A 550 -1.27 26.47 1.77
C GLU A 550 -1.12 24.96 1.52
N ARG A 551 -1.30 24.52 0.26
CA ARG A 551 -1.34 23.09 -0.11
C ARG A 551 -0.11 22.61 -0.88
N LEU A 552 0.54 23.52 -1.61
CA LEU A 552 1.70 23.20 -2.48
C LEU A 552 2.86 24.13 -2.14
N GLN A 553 4.07 23.56 -2.04
CA GLN A 553 5.29 24.30 -1.73
C GLN A 553 6.45 23.72 -2.52
N ARG A 554 7.21 24.58 -3.22
CA ARG A 554 8.47 24.15 -3.82
C ARG A 554 9.43 23.68 -2.73
N LEU A 555 10.12 22.57 -2.99
CA LEU A 555 11.06 22.00 -2.02
C LEU A 555 12.40 22.71 -2.07
N ALA A 556 12.97 22.98 -0.88
CA ALA A 556 14.37 23.32 -0.72
C ALA A 556 15.18 22.03 -0.40
N PRO A 557 16.40 21.90 -0.93
CA PRO A 557 17.27 20.77 -0.58
C PRO A 557 17.55 20.73 0.93
N PHE A 558 17.62 19.54 1.50
CA PHE A 558 18.05 19.36 2.87
C PHE A 558 19.57 19.66 3.01
N PRO A 559 20.02 20.21 4.14
CA PRO A 559 21.44 20.46 4.34
C PRO A 559 22.24 19.16 4.34
N ALA A 560 23.43 19.20 3.71
CA ALA A 560 24.39 18.12 3.78
C ALA A 560 24.90 17.91 5.22
N TRP A 561 25.48 16.73 5.47
CA TRP A 561 26.16 16.48 6.74
C TRP A 561 27.35 17.44 6.92
N ASP A 562 27.46 17.98 8.12
CA ASP A 562 28.49 18.99 8.47
C ASP A 562 29.84 18.40 8.89
N GLY A 563 29.98 17.07 8.85
CA GLY A 563 31.22 16.38 9.25
C GLY A 563 31.32 16.08 10.75
N ASN A 564 30.31 16.41 11.54
CA ASN A 564 30.31 16.21 12.98
C ASN A 564 29.52 14.98 13.42
N GLU A 565 29.87 14.40 14.57
CA GLU A 565 29.03 13.44 15.27
C GLU A 565 27.82 14.15 15.89
N LEU A 566 26.79 13.39 16.21
CA LEU A 566 25.57 13.92 16.81
C LEU A 566 25.65 13.81 18.33
N ALA A 567 25.78 14.95 19.00
CA ALA A 567 26.00 15.01 20.45
C ALA A 567 24.83 15.63 21.20
N ALA A 568 24.57 15.12 22.40
CA ALA A 568 23.64 15.65 23.39
C ALA A 568 22.23 15.98 22.85
N MET A 569 21.70 15.14 21.97
CA MET A 569 20.35 15.30 21.41
C MET A 569 19.28 15.01 22.46
N PRO A 570 18.27 15.88 22.64
CA PRO A 570 17.10 15.54 23.44
C PRO A 570 16.30 14.41 22.76
N VAL A 571 15.73 13.55 23.59
CA VAL A 571 14.73 12.55 23.15
C VAL A 571 13.43 13.31 22.87
N LEU A 572 13.05 13.42 21.59
CA LEU A 572 11.81 14.07 21.19
C LEU A 572 10.60 13.25 21.68
N ILE A 573 10.66 11.96 21.42
CA ILE A 573 9.64 10.99 21.88
C ILE A 573 10.27 9.59 21.96
N LYS A 574 9.82 8.79 22.91
CA LYS A 574 10.01 7.34 22.99
C LYS A 574 8.64 6.70 22.74
N THR A 575 8.44 6.12 21.55
CA THR A 575 7.14 5.56 21.18
C THR A 575 6.90 4.21 21.87
N LYS A 576 5.68 4.00 22.35
CA LYS A 576 5.23 2.77 23.00
C LYS A 576 4.39 1.94 22.04
N GLY A 577 4.73 0.67 21.88
CA GLY A 577 3.97 -0.26 21.06
C GLY A 577 4.04 0.05 19.56
N LYS A 578 2.96 -0.26 18.86
CA LYS A 578 2.86 -0.11 17.42
C LYS A 578 2.89 1.36 16.99
N CYS A 579 3.86 1.72 16.14
CA CYS A 579 3.96 3.05 15.54
C CYS A 579 3.96 2.94 14.02
N THR A 580 2.80 3.15 13.43
CA THR A 580 2.58 3.07 11.97
C THR A 580 2.88 4.41 11.29
N THR A 581 2.93 4.43 9.95
CA THR A 581 3.00 5.68 9.20
C THR A 581 1.77 6.58 9.43
N ASP A 582 0.62 6.00 9.81
CA ASP A 582 -0.55 6.78 10.25
C ASP A 582 -0.32 7.51 11.58
N HIS A 583 0.50 6.95 12.47
CA HIS A 583 0.88 7.61 13.72
C HIS A 583 1.94 8.69 13.53
N ILE A 584 2.83 8.53 12.52
CA ILE A 584 3.93 9.45 12.25
C ILE A 584 3.46 10.65 11.40
N SER A 585 2.74 10.37 10.31
CA SER A 585 2.19 11.36 9.39
C SER A 585 0.78 10.94 8.99
N MET A 586 -0.23 11.46 9.68
CA MET A 586 -1.62 11.04 9.53
C MET A 586 -2.16 11.29 8.10
N ALA A 587 -3.11 10.44 7.70
CA ALA A 587 -3.95 10.62 6.53
C ALA A 587 -5.23 11.40 6.87
N GLY A 588 -6.34 11.09 6.21
CA GLY A 588 -7.62 11.78 6.42
C GLY A 588 -7.52 13.26 6.06
N PRO A 589 -7.93 14.18 6.95
CA PRO A 589 -7.91 15.63 6.66
C PRO A 589 -6.53 16.20 6.33
N TRP A 590 -5.46 15.55 6.78
CA TRP A 590 -4.08 15.97 6.53
C TRP A 590 -3.61 15.72 5.09
N LEU A 591 -4.32 14.91 4.32
CA LEU A 591 -3.99 14.67 2.91
C LEU A 591 -3.99 15.96 2.07
N ARG A 592 -4.73 16.99 2.51
CA ARG A 592 -4.74 18.30 1.86
C ARG A 592 -3.37 19.00 1.81
N PHE A 593 -2.46 18.65 2.72
CA PHE A 593 -1.13 19.28 2.84
C PHE A 593 0.00 18.44 2.27
N ARG A 594 -0.29 17.36 1.55
CA ARG A 594 0.73 16.43 1.01
C ARG A 594 1.73 17.08 0.06
N GLY A 595 1.41 18.20 -0.54
CA GLY A 595 2.34 19.00 -1.37
C GLY A 595 3.04 20.13 -0.62
N HIS A 596 2.83 20.31 0.70
CA HIS A 596 3.35 21.43 1.47
C HIS A 596 4.06 20.96 2.75
N LEU A 597 5.39 20.80 2.66
CA LEU A 597 6.19 20.19 3.72
C LEU A 597 6.09 20.93 5.06
N GLN A 598 6.08 22.26 5.03
CA GLN A 598 5.94 23.11 6.23
C GLN A 598 4.62 22.82 6.96
N ASN A 599 3.49 22.77 6.25
CA ASN A 599 2.17 22.64 6.86
C ASN A 599 1.87 21.19 7.28
N ILE A 600 2.27 20.19 6.47
CA ILE A 600 2.07 18.78 6.84
C ILE A 600 2.85 18.41 8.10
N SER A 601 4.00 19.06 8.34
CA SER A 601 4.85 18.77 9.50
C SER A 601 4.20 19.11 10.85
N ASP A 602 3.06 19.82 10.86
CA ASP A 602 2.27 20.05 12.07
C ASP A 602 1.62 18.78 12.63
N ASN A 603 1.56 17.69 11.86
CA ASN A 603 1.05 16.41 12.33
C ASN A 603 2.13 15.41 12.76
N LEU A 604 3.39 15.82 12.80
CA LEU A 604 4.52 14.94 13.13
C LEU A 604 4.25 14.15 14.42
N LEU A 605 4.20 12.81 14.30
CA LEU A 605 4.05 11.85 15.40
C LEU A 605 2.81 12.09 16.31
N MET A 606 1.81 12.81 15.79
CA MET A 606 0.58 13.14 16.51
C MET A 606 -0.18 11.90 17.00
N GLY A 607 -0.10 10.78 16.26
CA GLY A 607 -0.75 9.53 16.61
C GLY A 607 0.09 8.59 17.47
N ALA A 608 1.37 8.87 17.66
CA ALA A 608 2.28 8.02 18.41
C ALA A 608 2.02 8.16 19.94
N VAL A 609 2.06 7.02 20.64
CA VAL A 609 1.93 7.01 22.10
C VAL A 609 3.30 7.21 22.73
N ASN A 610 3.43 8.19 23.60
CA ASN A 610 4.65 8.45 24.36
C ASN A 610 4.77 7.45 25.52
N ALA A 611 5.86 6.68 25.56
CA ALA A 611 6.12 5.67 26.58
C ALA A 611 6.28 6.26 28.00
N PHE A 612 6.59 7.54 28.10
CA PHE A 612 6.82 8.19 29.41
C PHE A 612 5.55 8.62 30.13
N ASN A 613 4.45 8.85 29.39
CA ASN A 613 3.19 9.34 29.99
C ASN A 613 1.93 8.65 29.47
N ASP A 614 2.07 7.66 28.56
CA ASP A 614 0.98 6.92 27.93
C ASP A 614 -0.02 7.78 27.12
N LYS A 615 0.38 8.99 26.72
CA LYS A 615 -0.44 9.92 25.95
C LYS A 615 0.03 10.02 24.49
N SER A 616 -0.91 10.29 23.59
CA SER A 616 -0.60 10.69 22.22
C SER A 616 -0.44 12.20 22.14
N ASN A 617 0.41 12.67 21.21
CA ASN A 617 0.67 14.08 20.94
C ASN A 617 1.02 14.92 22.18
N SER A 618 1.77 14.35 23.12
CA SER A 618 2.18 15.03 24.36
C SER A 618 3.59 14.58 24.74
N VAL A 619 4.55 15.47 24.55
CA VAL A 619 5.96 15.24 24.89
C VAL A 619 6.54 16.43 25.65
N LYS A 620 7.57 16.17 26.43
CA LYS A 620 8.25 17.19 27.22
C LYS A 620 9.27 17.93 26.35
N ASP A 621 9.15 19.24 26.30
CA ASP A 621 10.18 20.12 25.75
C ASP A 621 11.32 20.23 26.78
N GLN A 622 12.46 19.64 26.48
CA GLN A 622 13.61 19.63 27.40
C GLN A 622 14.30 21.00 27.54
N LEU A 623 13.92 22.00 26.72
CA LEU A 623 14.49 23.34 26.80
C LEU A 623 13.78 24.24 27.82
N ASP A 624 12.48 24.05 28.01
CA ASP A 624 11.68 24.84 28.96
C ASP A 624 10.93 23.99 30.00
N GLY A 625 10.92 22.67 29.85
CA GLY A 625 10.30 21.72 30.78
C GLY A 625 8.80 21.51 30.60
N GLU A 626 8.16 22.18 29.65
CA GLU A 626 6.73 22.12 29.42
C GLU A 626 6.31 20.95 28.51
N TYR A 627 5.11 20.40 28.74
CA TYR A 627 4.53 19.39 27.83
C TYR A 627 3.73 20.07 26.72
N LYS A 628 4.06 19.73 25.47
CA LYS A 628 3.46 20.29 24.27
C LYS A 628 3.20 19.19 23.23
N GLU A 629 2.56 19.57 22.12
CA GLU A 629 2.44 18.72 20.94
C GLU A 629 3.82 18.37 20.36
N VAL A 630 3.97 17.16 19.82
CA VAL A 630 5.26 16.67 19.30
C VAL A 630 5.84 17.60 18.25
N SER A 631 5.02 18.04 17.29
CA SER A 631 5.46 18.95 16.23
C SER A 631 5.90 20.31 16.76
N ALA A 632 5.24 20.84 17.78
CA ALA A 632 5.58 22.10 18.42
C ALA A 632 6.96 22.01 19.11
N VAL A 633 7.23 20.94 19.83
CA VAL A 633 8.54 20.70 20.48
C VAL A 633 9.64 20.53 19.42
N ALA A 634 9.37 19.75 18.36
CA ALA A 634 10.32 19.59 17.27
C ALA A 634 10.65 20.91 16.55
N ARG A 635 9.64 21.78 16.33
CA ARG A 635 9.85 23.14 15.77
C ARG A 635 10.70 24.00 16.70
N HIS A 636 10.41 23.99 18.01
CA HIS A 636 11.20 24.72 18.99
C HIS A 636 12.67 24.28 18.97
N TYR A 637 12.92 22.96 18.95
CA TYR A 637 14.31 22.47 18.81
C TYR A 637 14.97 22.92 17.51
N LYS A 638 14.24 22.85 16.39
CA LYS A 638 14.74 23.33 15.09
C LYS A 638 15.12 24.81 15.13
N GLU A 639 14.26 25.66 15.67
CA GLU A 639 14.48 27.11 15.81
C GLU A 639 15.70 27.45 16.67
N GLN A 640 15.96 26.62 17.71
CA GLN A 640 17.14 26.75 18.56
C GLN A 640 18.40 26.04 17.97
N GLY A 641 18.29 25.45 16.77
CA GLY A 641 19.39 24.71 16.12
C GLY A 641 19.74 23.40 16.83
N VAL A 642 18.85 22.86 17.64
CA VAL A 642 19.06 21.63 18.42
C VAL A 642 18.57 20.43 17.62
N PRO A 643 19.46 19.47 17.23
CA PRO A 643 19.02 18.20 16.66
C PRO A 643 18.37 17.31 17.72
N SER A 644 17.39 16.51 17.32
CA SER A 644 16.70 15.58 18.22
C SER A 644 16.68 14.14 17.70
N ILE A 645 16.28 13.21 18.56
CA ILE A 645 16.21 11.78 18.30
C ILE A 645 14.84 11.23 18.65
N VAL A 646 14.33 10.32 17.80
CA VAL A 646 13.14 9.51 18.07
C VAL A 646 13.58 8.11 18.46
N VAL A 647 13.03 7.57 19.52
CA VAL A 647 13.25 6.21 20.00
C VAL A 647 11.97 5.40 19.82
N ALA A 648 12.07 4.19 19.26
CA ALA A 648 10.89 3.41 18.87
C ALA A 648 11.04 1.91 19.15
N GLU A 649 9.91 1.22 19.18
CA GLU A 649 9.83 -0.23 19.31
C GLU A 649 9.91 -0.93 17.95
N ASP A 650 9.37 -2.15 17.88
CA ASP A 650 9.44 -3.01 16.70
C ASP A 650 8.57 -2.53 15.55
N ASN A 651 9.05 -2.80 14.33
CA ASN A 651 8.34 -2.54 13.07
C ASN A 651 7.91 -1.08 12.90
N TYR A 652 8.77 -0.15 13.31
CA TYR A 652 8.51 1.28 13.20
C TYR A 652 8.25 1.69 11.75
N GLY A 653 7.16 2.44 11.52
CA GLY A 653 6.76 2.90 10.20
C GLY A 653 5.98 1.86 9.36
N GLU A 654 5.41 0.84 10.00
CA GLU A 654 4.47 -0.09 9.34
C GLU A 654 3.33 0.67 8.66
N GLY A 655 2.85 0.16 7.53
CA GLY A 655 1.67 0.70 6.85
C GLY A 655 1.96 1.31 5.49
N SER A 656 1.42 2.50 5.23
CA SER A 656 1.51 3.17 3.93
C SER A 656 2.93 3.62 3.57
N SER A 657 3.21 3.67 2.26
CA SER A 657 4.51 4.10 1.71
C SER A 657 4.77 5.62 1.83
N ARG A 658 4.31 6.24 2.89
CA ARG A 658 4.38 7.70 3.08
C ARG A 658 5.80 8.18 3.30
N GLU A 659 6.37 8.79 2.29
CA GLU A 659 7.64 9.47 2.38
C GLU A 659 7.59 10.65 3.38
N HIS A 660 6.44 11.28 3.53
CA HIS A 660 6.21 12.35 4.51
C HIS A 660 6.60 11.93 5.94
N ALA A 661 6.36 10.67 6.31
CA ALA A 661 6.77 10.13 7.60
C ALA A 661 8.29 10.16 7.83
N ALA A 662 9.10 10.31 6.78
CA ALA A 662 10.54 10.53 6.84
C ALA A 662 10.92 12.00 6.59
N MET A 663 10.23 12.69 5.69
CA MET A 663 10.52 14.08 5.37
C MET A 663 10.17 15.04 6.52
N GLU A 664 9.05 14.84 7.19
CA GLU A 664 8.60 15.69 8.30
C GLU A 664 9.59 15.71 9.47
N PRO A 665 10.03 14.56 10.02
CA PRO A 665 11.02 14.58 11.07
C PRO A 665 12.35 15.19 10.59
N ARG A 666 12.78 14.87 9.36
CA ARG A 666 13.99 15.47 8.77
C ARG A 666 13.85 16.99 8.67
N PHE A 667 12.72 17.48 8.20
CA PHE A 667 12.44 18.93 8.08
C PHE A 667 12.42 19.62 9.45
N LEU A 668 11.96 18.95 10.50
CA LEU A 668 11.92 19.47 11.86
C LEU A 668 13.19 19.14 12.68
N ASN A 669 14.31 18.87 12.00
CA ASN A 669 15.65 18.64 12.58
C ASN A 669 15.74 17.40 13.50
N VAL A 670 14.84 16.42 13.34
CA VAL A 670 15.10 15.08 13.86
C VAL A 670 16.19 14.45 12.99
N ARG A 671 17.27 13.99 13.60
CA ARG A 671 18.44 13.49 12.85
C ARG A 671 18.57 11.97 12.91
N VAL A 672 18.05 11.36 13.94
CA VAL A 672 18.17 9.92 14.21
C VAL A 672 16.79 9.34 14.55
N VAL A 673 16.50 8.19 14.00
CA VAL A 673 15.47 7.28 14.52
C VAL A 673 16.19 6.01 14.98
N LEU A 674 16.06 5.68 16.26
CA LEU A 674 16.61 4.49 16.88
C LEU A 674 15.45 3.57 17.27
N ALA A 675 15.29 2.45 16.57
CA ALA A 675 14.17 1.53 16.74
C ALA A 675 14.64 0.11 17.07
N LYS A 676 13.76 -0.72 17.62
CA LYS A 676 14.02 -2.16 17.74
C LYS A 676 14.06 -2.85 16.37
N SER A 677 13.22 -2.41 15.44
CA SER A 677 13.24 -2.78 14.01
C SER A 677 12.40 -1.79 13.18
N PHE A 678 12.58 -1.80 11.87
CA PHE A 678 11.87 -0.95 10.91
C PHE A 678 10.99 -1.77 9.96
N ALA A 679 9.90 -1.17 9.50
CA ALA A 679 9.23 -1.58 8.28
C ALA A 679 10.08 -1.18 7.06
N ARG A 680 10.13 -2.05 6.06
CA ARG A 680 11.03 -1.92 4.90
C ARG A 680 10.94 -0.55 4.21
N ILE A 681 9.73 -0.17 3.79
CA ILE A 681 9.55 1.08 3.02
C ILE A 681 9.98 2.29 3.84
N HIS A 682 9.63 2.30 5.12
CA HIS A 682 9.95 3.43 6.00
C HIS A 682 11.46 3.56 6.25
N GLU A 683 12.16 2.46 6.46
CA GLU A 683 13.63 2.46 6.57
C GLU A 683 14.27 3.05 5.32
N THR A 684 13.82 2.62 4.13
CA THR A 684 14.32 3.17 2.87
C THR A 684 14.02 4.66 2.76
N ASN A 685 12.80 5.09 3.10
CA ASN A 685 12.44 6.51 3.08
C ASN A 685 13.31 7.35 4.02
N LEU A 686 13.60 6.88 5.24
CA LEU A 686 14.50 7.56 6.16
C LEU A 686 15.90 7.74 5.56
N LYS A 687 16.47 6.68 4.98
CA LYS A 687 17.78 6.73 4.31
C LYS A 687 17.79 7.70 3.13
N LYS A 688 16.75 7.67 2.28
CA LYS A 688 16.59 8.56 1.13
C LYS A 688 16.52 10.03 1.52
N GLN A 689 15.94 10.34 2.67
CA GLN A 689 15.83 11.70 3.19
C GLN A 689 17.04 12.13 4.05
N GLY A 690 18.12 11.35 4.06
CA GLY A 690 19.33 11.69 4.80
C GLY A 690 19.16 11.64 6.33
N MET A 691 18.25 10.80 6.81
CA MET A 691 18.09 10.49 8.24
C MET A 691 19.00 9.33 8.63
N LEU A 692 19.47 9.30 9.85
CA LEU A 692 20.20 8.17 10.41
C LEU A 692 19.20 7.17 11.03
N ALA A 693 18.95 6.06 10.34
CA ALA A 693 18.08 4.97 10.80
C ALA A 693 18.94 3.88 11.46
N LEU A 694 18.80 3.74 12.77
CA LEU A 694 19.58 2.80 13.59
C LEU A 694 18.67 1.79 14.29
N THR A 695 19.18 0.60 14.53
CA THR A 695 18.51 -0.39 15.37
C THR A 695 19.34 -0.69 16.62
N PHE A 696 18.65 -0.94 17.72
CA PHE A 696 19.29 -1.45 18.93
C PHE A 696 19.99 -2.80 18.64
N LYS A 697 21.26 -2.94 19.01
CA LYS A 697 21.94 -4.23 18.95
C LYS A 697 21.35 -5.20 19.96
N ASP A 698 21.10 -4.73 21.18
CA ASP A 698 20.28 -5.42 22.18
C ASP A 698 18.96 -4.65 22.35
N LYS A 699 17.85 -5.28 22.02
CA LYS A 699 16.51 -4.66 22.11
C LYS A 699 16.14 -4.25 23.54
N ALA A 700 16.76 -4.84 24.56
CA ALA A 700 16.55 -4.47 25.96
C ALA A 700 17.11 -3.06 26.30
N ASP A 701 18.05 -2.56 25.51
CA ASP A 701 18.60 -1.21 25.70
C ASP A 701 17.56 -0.10 25.49
N TYR A 702 16.46 -0.40 24.81
CA TYR A 702 15.30 0.51 24.72
C TYR A 702 14.81 0.92 26.10
N ASP A 703 14.80 0.02 27.09
CA ASP A 703 14.29 0.30 28.44
C ASP A 703 15.17 1.27 29.23
N LYS A 704 16.46 1.42 28.86
CA LYS A 704 17.40 2.34 29.50
C LYS A 704 17.10 3.81 29.22
N VAL A 705 16.43 4.11 28.09
CA VAL A 705 16.15 5.49 27.65
C VAL A 705 15.08 6.14 28.53
N ARG A 706 15.42 7.27 29.17
CA ARG A 706 14.54 8.08 30.05
C ARG A 706 14.12 9.38 29.36
N GLU A 707 13.06 10.03 29.86
CA GLU A 707 12.43 11.20 29.23
C GLU A 707 13.37 12.40 29.06
N ASN A 708 14.19 12.68 30.05
CA ASN A 708 15.11 13.84 30.03
C ASN A 708 16.51 13.52 29.54
N ASP A 709 16.73 12.32 29.00
CA ASP A 709 18.07 11.94 28.55
C ASP A 709 18.55 12.83 27.40
N ARG A 710 19.86 13.06 27.42
CA ARG A 710 20.61 13.58 26.27
C ARG A 710 21.36 12.42 25.63
N MET A 711 21.13 12.20 24.34
CA MET A 711 21.69 11.08 23.60
C MET A 711 22.77 11.58 22.63
N SER A 712 23.94 10.98 22.71
CA SER A 712 25.01 11.17 21.71
C SER A 712 25.14 9.90 20.87
N VAL A 713 25.34 10.08 19.57
CA VAL A 713 25.51 8.99 18.60
C VAL A 713 26.86 9.21 17.88
N GLU A 714 27.80 8.30 18.11
CA GLU A 714 29.15 8.34 17.54
C GLU A 714 29.34 7.18 16.57
N GLY A 715 29.98 7.44 15.43
CA GLY A 715 30.27 6.46 14.40
C GLY A 715 29.98 6.96 12.99
N ILE A 716 29.44 8.17 12.81
CA ILE A 716 29.13 8.73 11.48
C ILE A 716 30.42 8.95 10.69
N LYS A 717 31.47 9.49 11.32
CA LYS A 717 32.76 9.77 10.67
C LYS A 717 33.45 8.53 10.11
N THR A 718 33.23 7.40 10.75
CA THR A 718 33.86 6.11 10.41
C THR A 718 32.86 5.11 9.86
N MET A 719 31.67 5.57 9.48
CA MET A 719 30.58 4.73 9.01
C MET A 719 30.97 3.96 7.75
N ALA A 720 30.81 2.66 7.79
CA ALA A 720 30.99 1.72 6.69
C ALA A 720 29.94 0.62 6.77
N PRO A 721 29.64 -0.09 5.69
CA PRO A 721 28.72 -1.23 5.74
C PRO A 721 29.07 -2.21 6.84
N GLY A 722 28.09 -2.53 7.71
CA GLY A 722 28.28 -3.44 8.86
C GLY A 722 29.00 -2.85 10.08
N SER A 723 29.41 -1.57 10.06
CA SER A 723 29.95 -0.91 11.25
C SER A 723 28.87 -0.71 12.32
N GLU A 724 29.29 -0.54 13.58
CA GLU A 724 28.38 -0.28 14.70
C GLU A 724 28.53 1.18 15.17
N PHE A 725 27.48 1.71 15.75
CA PHE A 725 27.44 3.01 16.39
C PHE A 725 27.51 2.84 17.91
N THR A 726 28.15 3.82 18.57
CA THR A 726 28.11 3.94 20.02
C THR A 726 27.06 4.98 20.41
N VAL A 727 26.09 4.58 21.21
CA VAL A 727 25.07 5.48 21.76
C VAL A 727 25.36 5.70 23.23
N THR A 728 25.50 6.96 23.64
CA THR A 728 25.74 7.36 25.03
C THR A 728 24.53 8.14 25.54
N LEU A 729 23.92 7.66 26.62
CA LEU A 729 22.89 8.35 27.39
C LEU A 729 23.55 9.16 28.50
N VAL A 730 23.09 10.38 28.69
CA VAL A 730 23.39 11.20 29.87
C VAL A 730 22.07 11.49 30.56
N HIS A 731 21.88 10.91 31.76
CA HIS A 731 20.68 11.07 32.56
C HIS A 731 20.67 12.39 33.36
N ASP A 732 19.50 12.76 33.91
CA ASP A 732 19.34 13.99 34.74
C ASP A 732 20.28 14.05 35.96
N ASP A 733 20.62 12.90 36.50
CA ASP A 733 21.53 12.79 37.67
C ASP A 733 23.02 12.85 37.27
N GLY A 734 23.31 13.05 35.96
CA GLY A 734 24.64 13.07 35.38
C GLY A 734 25.27 11.69 35.15
N SER A 735 24.58 10.59 35.52
CA SER A 735 25.03 9.23 35.23
C SER A 735 25.00 8.97 33.71
N LYS A 736 25.90 8.09 33.25
CA LYS A 736 26.02 7.76 31.83
C LYS A 736 25.84 6.27 31.64
N GLU A 737 25.11 5.91 30.59
CA GLU A 737 25.02 4.56 30.07
C GLU A 737 25.41 4.54 28.59
N THR A 738 26.04 3.45 28.15
CA THR A 738 26.46 3.30 26.75
C THR A 738 26.03 1.96 26.23
N PHE A 739 25.56 1.93 24.97
CA PHE A 739 25.24 0.70 24.27
C PHE A 739 25.53 0.82 22.76
N ALA A 740 25.52 -0.32 22.07
CA ALA A 740 25.76 -0.38 20.63
C ALA A 740 24.45 -0.31 19.84
N ALA A 741 24.50 0.40 18.72
CA ALA A 741 23.44 0.40 17.71
C ALA A 741 24.00 -0.09 16.35
N GLN A 742 23.12 -0.65 15.54
CA GLN A 742 23.44 -1.22 14.23
C GLN A 742 22.69 -0.47 13.12
N HIS A 743 23.11 -0.70 11.91
CA HIS A 743 22.46 -0.15 10.72
C HIS A 743 22.56 -1.11 9.53
N SER A 744 21.76 -0.83 8.48
CA SER A 744 21.73 -1.59 7.25
C SER A 744 22.16 -0.76 6.01
N TYR A 745 22.94 0.30 6.20
CA TYR A 745 23.43 1.14 5.11
C TYR A 745 24.51 0.42 4.32
N ASN A 746 24.42 0.50 2.98
CA ASN A 746 25.52 0.19 2.08
C ASN A 746 26.33 1.46 1.76
N GLU A 747 27.37 1.34 0.92
CA GLU A 747 28.27 2.46 0.58
C GLU A 747 27.51 3.62 -0.07
N LEU A 748 26.61 3.35 -1.03
CA LEU A 748 25.83 4.38 -1.71
C LEU A 748 24.88 5.12 -0.74
N GLN A 749 24.22 4.38 0.14
CA GLN A 749 23.30 4.97 1.13
C GLN A 749 24.02 5.84 2.16
N ILE A 750 25.27 5.51 2.48
CA ILE A 750 26.13 6.36 3.31
C ILE A 750 26.43 7.69 2.59
N GLU A 751 26.66 7.66 1.29
CA GLU A 751 26.83 8.88 0.50
C GLU A 751 25.54 9.74 0.44
N TRP A 752 24.35 9.12 0.41
CA TRP A 752 23.09 9.86 0.55
C TRP A 752 23.01 10.59 1.90
N LEU A 753 23.35 9.92 2.98
CA LEU A 753 23.37 10.51 4.32
C LEU A 753 24.32 11.74 4.35
N LYS A 754 25.51 11.60 3.81
CA LYS A 754 26.50 12.69 3.74
C LYS A 754 26.06 13.84 2.84
N ALA A 755 25.40 13.54 1.72
CA ALA A 755 24.87 14.55 0.82
C ALA A 755 23.65 15.31 1.38
N GLY A 756 23.00 14.78 2.43
CA GLY A 756 21.79 15.31 3.05
C GLY A 756 20.49 14.68 2.54
N SER A 757 20.51 14.04 1.39
CA SER A 757 19.45 13.19 0.82
C SER A 757 19.95 12.48 -0.44
N ALA A 758 19.23 11.45 -0.88
CA ALA A 758 19.48 10.79 -2.16
C ALA A 758 19.29 11.75 -3.34
N LEU A 759 18.29 12.63 -3.27
CA LEU A 759 18.06 13.66 -4.30
C LEU A 759 19.25 14.63 -4.41
N ASN A 760 19.79 15.10 -3.30
CA ASN A 760 20.98 15.95 -3.30
C ASN A 760 22.21 15.23 -3.91
N TYR A 761 22.35 13.94 -3.63
CA TYR A 761 23.42 13.12 -4.22
C TYR A 761 23.26 13.01 -5.74
N LEU A 762 22.03 12.84 -6.22
CA LEU A 762 21.71 12.73 -7.64
C LEU A 762 22.02 14.04 -8.42
N THR A 763 21.88 15.18 -7.77
CA THR A 763 22.03 16.52 -8.39
C THR A 763 23.44 17.12 -8.28
N LYS A 764 24.36 16.42 -7.63
CA LYS A 764 25.80 16.76 -7.60
C LYS A 764 26.46 16.38 -8.92
#